data_ed084131b164b8396423b6b14d3bcb1c
#
_entry.id   ed084131b164b8396423b6b14d3bcb1c
#
_cell.length_a   1.000
_cell.length_b   1.000
_cell.length_c   1.000
_cell.angle_alpha   90.00
_cell.angle_beta   90.00
_cell.angle_gamma   90.00
#
_symmetry.space_group_name_H-M   'P 1'
#
loop_
_entity.id
_entity.type
_entity.pdbx_description
1 polymer ?
#
loop_
_entity_poly.entity_id
_entity_poly.type
_entity_poly.pdbx_seq_one_letter_code
_entity_poly.pdbx_strand_id
1 'polypeptide(L)'
;MYLIKPTSCKFLNFFLALYSFVFNRSTCVKNMKNIGRIVLPIIILLLTVRINAVPVKAFDMIVRNLPNSEQLPTKELLCIFQDSEGYMWYGTEGGGLCRDDGYTVKVFRSDFKNPGILENNSVTCITEDGEGKIWFGTKRGAYILSKTDYEIRALADETIKSWTITTMTATSDGTIWISTNRHLFRYNESGERTGKYILKWKGRENTVNSIYEDKKQTVWVTQAKGGLFCYDKVKDSFISYPWPYDEYPTSMTEDHNTPYYWVTTWGKGIVRFDPKAQDTDKMFGLQTVDNASSNSDTRKLHHIIQDSVKGYLWVTAADNLYAYKITADASLDKVDLSRLLSADRKILTKILSDQSGNLWVTGYYPSSFIISFLPNEVLPLSMEGVKQNLGVIASPMQFSQEKNYYWIRQKKLGLYAYDPQRDRMSVVKNDRELSFFFERPSDREGLYMVRDHSVILIRYKENRLFESIVCAIPIKQGERIRALHDDHHGNLWIGTTYHLFRYSLEEDRLTTVCDDVSFINAIVSSNEGVVYFATESRGLWRISGESRLQIKDTGENYSVLTVAPDNNLWVGTKQGNVYSYSPDTNDFISRTKDCGLTGDAVLDIKSDDDGNLWILTSQRVMVYHPGTHIFTMMSCTDSWINLEDFQSLYKGPRGEMSVGGRGGIVTFPHYNEKKRRIPEPVVRLTSIKMNNLSEIGVDNQEKIRLSPHERNVELFFSTFDHLNTNKVRYAYRYKQRNDKWVTLPAG
;
A
#
# COMPACT_ATOMS: atom_id res chain seq x y z
N MET A 1 -11.41 -33.15 -5.96
CA MET A 1 -12.60 -33.39 -6.80
C MET A 1 -13.83 -33.06 -5.97
N TYR A 2 -14.23 -31.79 -5.93
CA TYR A 2 -15.49 -31.34 -5.39
C TYR A 2 -16.17 -30.45 -6.42
N LEU A 3 -17.29 -30.95 -6.93
CA LEU A 3 -18.15 -30.33 -7.91
C LEU A 3 -18.97 -29.23 -7.25
N ILE A 4 -18.73 -27.96 -7.63
CA ILE A 4 -19.64 -26.86 -7.34
C ILE A 4 -20.78 -26.92 -8.37
N LYS A 5 -21.98 -27.19 -7.92
CA LYS A 5 -23.20 -27.13 -8.73
C LYS A 5 -23.55 -25.68 -9.01
N PRO A 6 -23.73 -25.27 -10.27
CA PRO A 6 -24.19 -23.92 -10.58
C PRO A 6 -25.69 -23.79 -10.38
N THR A 7 -26.10 -22.88 -9.53
CA THR A 7 -27.52 -22.47 -9.31
C THR A 7 -28.17 -21.78 -10.50
N SER A 8 -27.44 -21.57 -11.60
CA SER A 8 -27.95 -20.95 -12.85
C SER A 8 -28.79 -21.87 -13.75
N CYS A 9 -28.72 -23.19 -13.56
CA CYS A 9 -29.52 -24.12 -14.38
C CYS A 9 -31.01 -24.15 -14.06
N LYS A 10 -31.42 -23.81 -12.85
CA LYS A 10 -32.86 -23.82 -12.51
C LYS A 10 -33.62 -22.63 -13.13
N PHE A 11 -32.98 -21.51 -13.33
CA PHE A 11 -33.55 -20.35 -13.96
C PHE A 11 -33.70 -20.54 -15.48
N LEU A 12 -32.74 -21.13 -16.13
CA LEU A 12 -32.76 -21.40 -17.57
C LEU A 12 -33.86 -22.43 -17.91
N ASN A 13 -34.00 -23.48 -17.08
CA ASN A 13 -35.06 -24.49 -17.25
C ASN A 13 -36.46 -23.94 -16.96
N PHE A 14 -36.60 -23.00 -16.04
CA PHE A 14 -37.87 -22.30 -15.81
C PHE A 14 -38.26 -21.43 -17.02
N PHE A 15 -37.32 -20.73 -17.65
CA PHE A 15 -37.58 -19.93 -18.85
C PHE A 15 -37.86 -20.77 -20.09
N LEU A 16 -37.19 -21.90 -20.27
CA LEU A 16 -37.45 -22.84 -21.34
C LEU A 16 -38.85 -23.51 -21.19
N ALA A 17 -39.24 -23.82 -19.94
CA ALA A 17 -40.58 -24.31 -19.65
C ALA A 17 -41.65 -23.24 -19.88
N LEU A 18 -41.40 -21.99 -19.54
CA LEU A 18 -42.31 -20.87 -19.80
C LEU A 18 -42.43 -20.59 -21.32
N TYR A 19 -41.33 -20.68 -22.05
CA TYR A 19 -41.31 -20.55 -23.51
C TYR A 19 -42.10 -21.66 -24.21
N SER A 20 -41.97 -22.91 -23.77
CA SER A 20 -42.72 -24.05 -24.32
C SER A 20 -44.22 -23.98 -23.96
N PHE A 21 -44.55 -23.43 -22.77
CA PHE A 21 -45.96 -23.25 -22.35
C PHE A 21 -46.68 -22.13 -23.09
N VAL A 22 -45.97 -21.08 -23.51
CA VAL A 22 -46.55 -19.94 -24.25
C VAL A 22 -46.69 -20.24 -25.75
N PHE A 23 -45.85 -21.13 -26.31
CA PHE A 23 -45.88 -21.45 -27.74
C PHE A 23 -46.71 -22.69 -28.14
N ASN A 24 -47.20 -23.48 -27.19
CA ASN A 24 -47.93 -24.73 -27.50
C ASN A 24 -49.47 -24.62 -27.46
N ARG A 25 -50.02 -23.40 -27.49
CA ARG A 25 -51.46 -23.22 -27.74
C ARG A 25 -51.70 -22.24 -28.88
N SER A 26 -51.89 -22.80 -30.06
CA SER A 26 -52.45 -22.15 -31.23
C SER A 26 -53.88 -21.78 -30.97
N THR A 27 -54.15 -20.56 -30.52
CA THR A 27 -55.42 -19.79 -30.75
C THR A 27 -55.34 -18.51 -29.92
N CYS A 28 -54.84 -17.44 -30.51
CA CYS A 28 -55.30 -16.06 -30.30
C CYS A 28 -54.28 -15.03 -30.87
N VAL A 29 -54.36 -14.77 -32.16
CA VAL A 29 -53.42 -13.89 -32.89
C VAL A 29 -53.72 -12.38 -32.70
N LYS A 30 -54.67 -11.97 -31.87
CA LYS A 30 -55.00 -10.53 -31.71
C LYS A 30 -54.35 -9.80 -30.52
N ASN A 31 -53.73 -10.49 -29.57
CA ASN A 31 -53.11 -9.82 -28.39
C ASN A 31 -51.56 -9.78 -28.38
N MET A 32 -50.91 -10.31 -29.40
CA MET A 32 -49.43 -10.38 -29.46
C MET A 32 -48.71 -9.04 -29.63
N LYS A 33 -49.37 -8.02 -30.20
CA LYS A 33 -48.74 -6.68 -30.35
C LYS A 33 -48.55 -5.93 -29.03
N ASN A 34 -49.37 -6.20 -28.03
CA ASN A 34 -49.29 -5.54 -26.73
C ASN A 34 -48.34 -6.27 -25.77
N ILE A 35 -48.20 -7.58 -25.86
CA ILE A 35 -47.26 -8.37 -25.06
C ILE A 35 -45.81 -8.09 -25.48
N GLY A 36 -45.55 -7.96 -26.80
CA GLY A 36 -44.22 -7.58 -27.30
C GLY A 36 -43.76 -6.17 -26.86
N ARG A 37 -44.73 -5.25 -26.66
CA ARG A 37 -44.43 -3.88 -26.19
C ARG A 37 -44.08 -3.80 -24.71
N ILE A 38 -44.45 -4.80 -23.91
CA ILE A 38 -44.15 -4.85 -22.46
C ILE A 38 -42.98 -5.78 -22.18
N VAL A 39 -42.88 -6.90 -22.85
CA VAL A 39 -41.81 -7.91 -22.59
C VAL A 39 -40.46 -7.47 -23.18
N LEU A 40 -40.45 -6.82 -24.34
CA LEU A 40 -39.20 -6.35 -24.95
C LEU A 40 -38.52 -5.25 -24.15
N PRO A 41 -39.21 -4.22 -23.61
CA PRO A 41 -38.59 -3.26 -22.68
C PRO A 41 -38.14 -3.89 -21.37
N ILE A 42 -38.83 -4.90 -20.85
CA ILE A 42 -38.44 -5.61 -19.63
C ILE A 42 -37.16 -6.48 -19.88
N ILE A 43 -37.08 -7.13 -21.03
CA ILE A 43 -35.88 -7.86 -21.44
C ILE A 43 -34.71 -6.90 -21.70
N ILE A 44 -34.95 -5.76 -22.33
CA ILE A 44 -33.93 -4.70 -22.52
C ILE A 44 -33.54 -4.10 -21.18
N LEU A 45 -34.49 -3.86 -20.26
CA LEU A 45 -34.19 -3.38 -18.91
C LEU A 45 -33.40 -4.43 -18.09
N LEU A 46 -33.73 -5.71 -18.20
CA LEU A 46 -32.98 -6.82 -17.56
C LEU A 46 -31.61 -7.05 -18.21
N LEU A 47 -31.46 -6.77 -19.50
CA LEU A 47 -30.17 -6.82 -20.18
C LEU A 47 -29.33 -5.57 -19.88
N THR A 48 -29.93 -4.40 -19.73
CA THR A 48 -29.22 -3.17 -19.34
C THR A 48 -28.82 -3.15 -17.86
N VAL A 49 -29.59 -3.81 -16.99
CA VAL A 49 -29.21 -3.98 -15.56
C VAL A 49 -28.04 -4.97 -15.37
N ARG A 50 -27.73 -5.81 -16.37
CA ARG A 50 -26.58 -6.73 -16.30
C ARG A 50 -25.29 -6.23 -16.95
N ILE A 51 -25.27 -5.01 -17.50
CA ILE A 51 -24.04 -4.40 -18.06
C ILE A 51 -23.56 -3.23 -17.17
N ASN A 52 -23.90 -3.22 -15.91
CA ASN A 52 -23.03 -2.54 -14.95
C ASN A 52 -21.88 -3.52 -14.66
N ALA A 53 -20.83 -3.42 -15.47
CA ALA A 53 -19.54 -3.99 -15.12
C ALA A 53 -19.26 -3.54 -13.69
N VAL A 54 -19.26 -4.48 -12.76
CA VAL A 54 -18.76 -4.23 -11.40
C VAL A 54 -17.34 -3.71 -11.63
N PRO A 55 -17.05 -2.45 -11.32
CA PRO A 55 -15.70 -1.96 -11.46
C PRO A 55 -14.83 -2.89 -10.62
N VAL A 56 -13.76 -3.40 -11.21
CA VAL A 56 -12.71 -4.07 -10.43
C VAL A 56 -12.40 -3.10 -9.30
N LYS A 57 -12.76 -3.45 -8.07
CA LYS A 57 -12.42 -2.66 -6.91
C LYS A 57 -10.90 -2.70 -6.83
N ALA A 58 -10.28 -1.62 -7.28
CA ALA A 58 -8.90 -1.38 -6.99
C ALA A 58 -8.74 -1.45 -5.47
N PHE A 59 -7.81 -2.26 -5.00
CA PHE A 59 -7.52 -2.29 -3.58
C PHE A 59 -6.87 -0.96 -3.22
N ASP A 60 -7.54 -0.22 -2.36
CA ASP A 60 -7.07 1.04 -1.82
C ASP A 60 -6.31 0.87 -0.48
N MET A 61 -5.82 -0.34 -0.23
CA MET A 61 -5.13 -0.74 1.00
C MET A 61 -3.91 -1.62 0.71
N ILE A 62 -2.85 -1.44 1.48
CA ILE A 62 -1.62 -2.26 1.43
C ILE A 62 -1.32 -2.83 2.82
N VAL A 63 -0.89 -4.09 2.88
CA VAL A 63 -0.34 -4.71 4.09
C VAL A 63 1.18 -4.64 4.06
N ARG A 64 1.79 -4.15 5.14
CA ARG A 64 3.23 -4.02 5.31
C ARG A 64 3.68 -4.74 6.57
N ASN A 65 4.91 -5.20 6.59
CA ASN A 65 5.53 -5.66 7.82
C ASN A 65 5.77 -4.46 8.75
N LEU A 66 5.87 -4.73 10.05
CA LEU A 66 6.26 -3.70 11.01
C LEU A 66 7.66 -3.18 10.65
N PRO A 67 7.84 -1.84 10.53
CA PRO A 67 9.16 -1.26 10.39
C PRO A 67 9.98 -1.57 11.64
N ASN A 68 11.29 -1.61 11.49
CA ASN A 68 12.24 -1.85 12.58
C ASN A 68 11.98 -3.12 13.44
N SER A 69 11.13 -4.05 12.95
CA SER A 69 10.79 -5.28 13.69
C SER A 69 12.01 -6.15 14.05
N GLU A 70 13.09 -6.04 13.29
CA GLU A 70 14.35 -6.77 13.57
C GLU A 70 15.13 -6.17 14.75
N GLN A 71 14.83 -4.93 15.16
CA GLN A 71 15.42 -4.29 16.33
C GLN A 71 14.65 -4.60 17.62
N LEU A 72 13.46 -5.18 17.52
CA LEU A 72 12.66 -5.56 18.69
C LEU A 72 13.28 -6.78 19.39
N PRO A 73 13.33 -6.79 20.74
CA PRO A 73 13.91 -7.90 21.51
C PRO A 73 13.08 -9.20 21.38
N THR A 74 11.81 -9.10 21.03
CA THR A 74 10.91 -10.20 20.69
C THR A 74 9.87 -9.73 19.72
N LYS A 75 9.37 -10.65 18.91
CA LYS A 75 8.30 -10.37 17.91
C LYS A 75 6.88 -10.62 18.46
N GLU A 76 6.77 -11.01 19.72
CA GLU A 76 5.49 -11.20 20.40
C GLU A 76 5.05 -9.88 21.06
N LEU A 77 4.10 -9.19 20.43
CA LEU A 77 3.59 -7.91 20.86
C LEU A 77 2.25 -8.07 21.57
N LEU A 78 2.18 -7.64 22.83
CA LEU A 78 0.97 -7.67 23.65
C LEU A 78 0.12 -6.42 23.46
N CYS A 79 0.74 -5.25 23.28
CA CYS A 79 0.04 -4.00 23.07
C CYS A 79 0.87 -3.04 22.20
N ILE A 80 0.20 -2.05 21.66
CA ILE A 80 0.78 -0.97 20.84
C ILE A 80 0.08 0.34 21.20
N PHE A 81 0.83 1.42 21.16
CA PHE A 81 0.36 2.76 21.45
C PHE A 81 1.16 3.79 20.64
N GLN A 82 0.52 4.84 20.15
CA GLN A 82 1.21 6.01 19.58
C GLN A 82 1.03 7.17 20.54
N ASP A 83 2.13 7.80 20.93
CA ASP A 83 2.06 8.96 21.81
C ASP A 83 1.75 10.26 21.04
N SER A 84 1.52 11.34 21.79
CA SER A 84 1.19 12.67 21.25
C SER A 84 2.29 13.27 20.37
N GLU A 85 3.54 12.84 20.55
CA GLU A 85 4.69 13.29 19.76
C GLU A 85 4.86 12.51 18.46
N GLY A 86 4.25 11.31 18.37
CA GLY A 86 4.31 10.44 17.19
C GLY A 86 5.18 9.19 17.35
N TYR A 87 5.84 9.00 18.51
CA TYR A 87 6.56 7.74 18.78
C TYR A 87 5.61 6.56 18.83
N MET A 88 6.04 5.44 18.26
CA MET A 88 5.34 4.17 18.44
C MET A 88 5.92 3.41 19.63
N TRP A 89 5.04 2.99 20.52
CA TRP A 89 5.38 2.23 21.72
C TRP A 89 4.86 0.81 21.61
N TYR A 90 5.71 -0.15 21.90
CA TYR A 90 5.34 -1.58 21.87
C TYR A 90 5.54 -2.19 23.26
N GLY A 91 4.49 -2.80 23.78
CA GLY A 91 4.58 -3.69 24.93
C GLY A 91 4.78 -5.12 24.47
N THR A 92 5.84 -5.74 24.94
CA THR A 92 6.28 -7.05 24.45
C THR A 92 6.15 -8.14 25.52
N GLU A 93 6.06 -9.39 25.08
CA GLU A 93 6.14 -10.55 25.99
C GLU A 93 7.60 -10.82 26.36
N GLY A 94 7.99 -10.48 27.59
CA GLY A 94 9.33 -10.72 28.12
C GLY A 94 10.45 -9.81 27.62
N GLY A 95 10.20 -8.97 26.61
CA GLY A 95 11.20 -8.09 26.00
C GLY A 95 11.22 -6.66 26.57
N GLY A 96 10.26 -6.29 27.41
CA GLY A 96 10.14 -4.95 28.00
C GLY A 96 9.26 -4.01 27.19
N LEU A 97 9.36 -2.71 27.49
CA LEU A 97 8.75 -1.62 26.77
C LEU A 97 9.71 -1.15 25.67
N CYS A 98 9.22 -0.97 24.44
CA CYS A 98 10.00 -0.49 23.31
C CYS A 98 9.43 0.80 22.76
N ARG A 99 10.31 1.77 22.43
CA ARG A 99 9.96 3.04 21.77
C ARG A 99 10.61 3.09 20.38
N ASP A 100 9.83 3.29 19.34
CA ASP A 100 10.28 3.40 17.94
C ASP A 100 10.06 4.84 17.44
N ASP A 101 11.10 5.48 16.94
CA ASP A 101 11.07 6.82 16.34
C ASP A 101 10.99 6.78 14.79
N GLY A 102 10.84 5.60 14.22
CA GLY A 102 10.87 5.35 12.79
C GLY A 102 12.22 4.89 12.25
N TYR A 103 13.31 5.09 12.98
CA TYR A 103 14.67 4.68 12.60
C TYR A 103 15.30 3.72 13.59
N THR A 104 15.09 3.95 14.87
CA THR A 104 15.69 3.17 15.96
C THR A 104 14.66 2.76 17.00
N VAL A 105 14.88 1.59 17.58
CA VAL A 105 14.06 1.08 18.68
C VAL A 105 14.84 1.15 19.98
N LYS A 106 14.39 1.98 20.92
CA LYS A 106 14.91 2.03 22.27
C LYS A 106 14.16 1.07 23.18
N VAL A 107 14.88 0.23 23.90
CA VAL A 107 14.31 -0.85 24.74
C VAL A 107 14.51 -0.55 26.21
N PHE A 108 13.43 -0.61 26.98
CA PHE A 108 13.39 -0.43 28.44
C PHE A 108 13.00 -1.75 29.09
N ARG A 109 13.95 -2.41 29.74
CA ARG A 109 13.75 -3.70 30.40
C ARG A 109 14.74 -3.92 31.54
N SER A 110 14.37 -4.78 32.48
CA SER A 110 15.34 -5.33 33.42
C SER A 110 16.22 -6.37 32.74
N ASP A 111 17.50 -6.17 32.77
CA ASP A 111 18.50 -7.08 32.25
C ASP A 111 19.77 -7.05 33.18
N PHE A 112 20.84 -7.70 32.74
CA PHE A 112 22.08 -7.74 33.48
C PHE A 112 22.74 -6.35 33.70
N LYS A 113 22.50 -5.41 32.76
CA LYS A 113 23.05 -4.04 32.85
C LYS A 113 22.19 -3.13 33.73
N ASN A 114 20.89 -3.35 33.72
CA ASN A 114 19.89 -2.56 34.44
C ASN A 114 19.00 -3.47 35.30
N PRO A 115 19.53 -4.10 36.34
CA PRO A 115 18.76 -5.00 37.19
C PRO A 115 17.73 -4.22 38.02
N GLY A 116 16.50 -4.70 38.04
CA GLY A 116 15.46 -4.16 38.92
C GLY A 116 14.71 -2.93 38.39
N ILE A 117 14.95 -2.49 37.15
CA ILE A 117 14.19 -1.38 36.54
C ILE A 117 12.69 -1.73 36.37
N LEU A 118 12.37 -2.99 36.08
CA LEU A 118 11.03 -3.57 36.05
C LEU A 118 11.02 -4.88 36.85
N GLU A 119 9.95 -5.15 37.58
CA GLU A 119 9.78 -6.46 38.22
C GLU A 119 9.43 -7.57 37.21
N ASN A 120 8.83 -7.19 36.07
CA ASN A 120 8.48 -8.11 35.00
C ASN A 120 8.58 -7.41 33.64
N ASN A 121 9.24 -8.05 32.68
CA ASN A 121 9.46 -7.49 31.33
C ASN A 121 8.29 -7.74 30.35
N SER A 122 7.18 -8.37 30.78
CA SER A 122 5.99 -8.54 29.92
C SER A 122 5.06 -7.34 30.10
N VAL A 123 5.05 -6.43 29.14
CA VAL A 123 4.28 -5.19 29.14
C VAL A 123 2.92 -5.43 28.47
N THR A 124 1.84 -5.27 29.22
CA THR A 124 0.48 -5.63 28.81
C THR A 124 -0.36 -4.49 28.27
N CYS A 125 -0.10 -3.26 28.70
CA CYS A 125 -0.84 -2.08 28.29
C CYS A 125 0.03 -0.82 28.42
N ILE A 126 -0.29 0.22 27.62
CA ILE A 126 0.44 1.48 27.55
C ILE A 126 -0.58 2.59 27.35
N THR A 127 -0.37 3.76 27.99
CA THR A 127 -1.11 5.00 27.77
C THR A 127 -0.20 6.20 28.04
N GLU A 128 -0.60 7.39 27.63
CA GLU A 128 0.08 8.66 27.91
C GLU A 128 -0.84 9.55 28.75
N ASP A 129 -0.29 10.23 29.76
CA ASP A 129 -1.03 11.20 30.55
C ASP A 129 -1.02 12.60 29.92
N GLY A 130 -1.75 13.55 30.52
CA GLY A 130 -1.83 14.92 30.03
C GLY A 130 -0.52 15.70 30.11
N GLU A 131 0.45 15.25 30.92
CA GLU A 131 1.80 15.83 31.00
C GLU A 131 2.80 15.18 30.03
N GLY A 132 2.34 14.20 29.20
CA GLY A 132 3.15 13.50 28.21
C GLY A 132 4.02 12.37 28.77
N LYS A 133 3.82 11.94 30.01
CA LYS A 133 4.49 10.76 30.57
C LYS A 133 3.84 9.47 30.09
N ILE A 134 4.64 8.45 29.90
CA ILE A 134 4.15 7.13 29.48
C ILE A 134 3.88 6.27 30.70
N TRP A 135 2.63 5.88 30.84
CA TRP A 135 2.19 4.92 31.83
C TRP A 135 2.09 3.54 31.20
N PHE A 136 2.61 2.53 31.84
CA PHE A 136 2.51 1.16 31.33
C PHE A 136 2.35 0.13 32.43
N GLY A 137 1.54 -0.88 32.11
CA GLY A 137 1.30 -2.00 33.00
C GLY A 137 2.10 -3.23 32.59
N THR A 138 2.49 -4.03 33.55
CA THR A 138 3.18 -5.31 33.35
C THR A 138 2.43 -6.46 33.99
N LYS A 139 2.91 -7.69 33.81
CA LYS A 139 2.41 -8.83 34.61
C LYS A 139 2.70 -8.70 36.11
N ARG A 140 3.49 -7.69 36.52
CA ARG A 140 3.72 -7.31 37.91
C ARG A 140 3.87 -5.80 38.02
N GLY A 141 2.78 -5.14 38.46
CA GLY A 141 2.75 -3.72 38.73
C GLY A 141 2.64 -2.79 37.53
N ALA A 142 2.48 -1.52 37.83
CA ALA A 142 2.42 -0.42 36.87
C ALA A 142 3.59 0.54 37.08
N TYR A 143 3.99 1.21 36.00
CA TYR A 143 5.18 2.07 35.94
C TYR A 143 4.85 3.34 35.18
N ILE A 144 5.61 4.40 35.49
CA ILE A 144 5.56 5.70 34.80
C ILE A 144 6.96 5.99 34.26
N LEU A 145 7.05 6.32 32.97
CA LEU A 145 8.27 6.71 32.28
C LEU A 145 8.21 8.19 31.90
N SER A 146 9.22 8.94 32.29
CA SER A 146 9.45 10.31 31.83
C SER A 146 10.17 10.28 30.48
N LYS A 147 9.64 11.01 29.47
CA LYS A 147 10.24 11.04 28.13
C LYS A 147 11.49 11.92 28.04
N THR A 148 11.73 12.82 29.00
CA THR A 148 12.86 13.75 28.99
C THR A 148 14.16 13.14 29.44
N ASP A 149 14.13 12.37 30.53
CA ASP A 149 15.32 11.74 31.13
C ASP A 149 15.31 10.21 31.08
N TYR A 150 14.21 9.63 30.59
CA TYR A 150 13.94 8.18 30.52
C TYR A 150 13.92 7.50 31.89
N GLU A 151 13.69 8.27 32.96
CA GLU A 151 13.52 7.69 34.29
C GLU A 151 12.22 6.87 34.35
N ILE A 152 12.32 5.66 34.86
CA ILE A 152 11.19 4.78 35.11
C ILE A 152 10.98 4.66 36.61
N ARG A 153 9.81 4.97 37.08
CA ARG A 153 9.39 4.77 38.46
C ARG A 153 8.23 3.79 38.56
N ALA A 154 8.30 2.89 39.53
CA ALA A 154 7.15 2.06 39.87
C ALA A 154 6.05 2.92 40.50
N LEU A 155 4.78 2.62 40.20
CA LEU A 155 3.66 3.27 40.88
C LEU A 155 3.65 2.86 42.37
N ALA A 156 3.66 3.86 43.25
CA ALA A 156 3.80 3.66 44.69
C ALA A 156 2.51 3.17 45.33
N ASP A 157 1.96 2.06 44.87
CA ASP A 157 0.75 1.45 45.42
C ASP A 157 1.00 -0.06 45.64
N GLU A 158 1.25 -0.44 46.89
CA GLU A 158 1.50 -1.83 47.28
C GLU A 158 0.32 -2.76 46.93
N THR A 159 -0.88 -2.23 46.71
CA THR A 159 -2.04 -3.03 46.34
C THR A 159 -1.93 -3.61 44.93
N ILE A 160 -1.25 -2.93 44.01
CA ILE A 160 -1.15 -3.37 42.61
C ILE A 160 0.22 -3.90 42.24
N LYS A 161 1.24 -3.69 43.07
CA LYS A 161 2.64 -4.00 42.81
C LYS A 161 2.89 -5.44 42.37
N SER A 162 2.18 -6.42 42.96
CA SER A 162 2.31 -7.83 42.64
C SER A 162 1.24 -8.36 41.67
N TRP A 163 0.32 -7.50 41.20
CA TRP A 163 -0.77 -7.92 40.34
C TRP A 163 -0.47 -7.68 38.87
N THR A 164 -1.02 -8.54 38.03
CA THR A 164 -1.03 -8.30 36.59
C THR A 164 -1.96 -7.13 36.28
N ILE A 165 -1.44 -6.13 35.58
CA ILE A 165 -2.23 -5.04 35.01
C ILE A 165 -2.80 -5.53 33.69
N THR A 166 -4.12 -5.53 33.56
CA THR A 166 -4.80 -6.09 32.39
C THR A 166 -5.08 -5.06 31.30
N THR A 167 -5.46 -3.85 31.71
CA THR A 167 -5.68 -2.72 30.82
C THR A 167 -5.48 -1.41 31.57
N MET A 168 -5.15 -0.37 30.82
CA MET A 168 -4.92 0.99 31.33
C MET A 168 -5.38 2.01 30.28
N THR A 169 -5.95 3.12 30.74
CA THR A 169 -6.39 4.22 29.86
C THR A 169 -6.30 5.54 30.62
N ALA A 170 -5.62 6.51 30.04
CA ALA A 170 -5.71 7.90 30.44
C ALA A 170 -6.93 8.54 29.76
N THR A 171 -7.72 9.28 30.54
CA THR A 171 -8.90 10.00 30.04
C THR A 171 -8.59 11.48 29.87
N SER A 172 -9.39 12.13 29.03
CA SER A 172 -9.19 13.54 28.63
C SER A 172 -9.24 14.54 29.81
N ASP A 173 -9.73 14.12 30.96
CA ASP A 173 -9.76 14.91 32.20
C ASP A 173 -8.51 14.69 33.11
N GLY A 174 -7.46 14.05 32.60
CA GLY A 174 -6.22 13.76 33.34
C GLY A 174 -6.32 12.56 34.30
N THR A 175 -7.41 11.80 34.26
CA THR A 175 -7.59 10.62 35.10
C THR A 175 -6.95 9.39 34.46
N ILE A 176 -6.22 8.61 35.26
CA ILE A 176 -5.63 7.34 34.80
C ILE A 176 -6.42 6.17 35.40
N TRP A 177 -7.04 5.39 34.53
CA TRP A 177 -7.75 4.17 34.93
C TRP A 177 -6.85 2.95 34.75
N ILE A 178 -6.70 2.15 35.80
CA ILE A 178 -5.85 0.95 35.82
C ILE A 178 -6.67 -0.23 36.30
N SER A 179 -6.69 -1.29 35.53
CA SER A 179 -7.34 -2.54 35.90
C SER A 179 -6.34 -3.64 36.18
N THR A 180 -6.64 -4.42 37.19
CA THR A 180 -6.00 -5.69 37.53
C THR A 180 -6.96 -6.85 37.25
N ASN A 181 -6.53 -8.07 37.53
CA ASN A 181 -7.40 -9.27 37.42
C ASN A 181 -8.69 -9.20 38.23
N ARG A 182 -8.82 -8.28 39.19
CA ARG A 182 -10.00 -8.23 40.12
C ARG A 182 -10.61 -6.85 40.29
N HIS A 183 -9.80 -5.79 40.27
CA HIS A 183 -10.24 -4.47 40.65
C HIS A 183 -9.91 -3.42 39.59
N LEU A 184 -10.72 -2.38 39.54
CA LEU A 184 -10.46 -1.17 38.74
C LEU A 184 -10.07 -0.04 39.70
N PHE A 185 -9.01 0.67 39.38
CA PHE A 185 -8.47 1.77 40.17
C PHE A 185 -8.45 3.05 39.35
N ARG A 186 -8.58 4.16 40.04
CA ARG A 186 -8.46 5.49 39.48
C ARG A 186 -7.28 6.20 40.15
N TYR A 187 -6.44 6.82 39.33
CA TYR A 187 -5.27 7.61 39.75
C TYR A 187 -5.30 8.99 39.11
N ASN A 188 -4.64 9.96 39.76
CA ASN A 188 -4.28 11.23 39.14
C ASN A 188 -2.91 11.14 38.45
N GLU A 189 -2.51 12.16 37.70
CA GLU A 189 -1.23 12.23 36.97
C GLU A 189 0.03 12.20 37.89
N SER A 190 -0.13 12.54 39.18
CA SER A 190 0.95 12.40 40.16
C SER A 190 1.19 10.95 40.64
N GLY A 191 0.26 10.03 40.31
CA GLY A 191 0.32 8.63 40.68
C GLY A 191 -0.36 8.33 42.01
N GLU A 192 -1.19 9.25 42.56
CA GLU A 192 -1.97 9.03 43.75
C GLU A 192 -3.29 8.35 43.40
N ARG A 193 -3.66 7.33 44.16
CA ARG A 193 -4.92 6.62 43.96
C ARG A 193 -6.07 7.46 44.50
N THR A 194 -7.03 7.78 43.59
CA THR A 194 -8.24 8.57 43.91
C THR A 194 -9.50 7.72 44.03
N GLY A 195 -9.45 6.44 43.56
CA GLY A 195 -10.59 5.55 43.65
C GLY A 195 -10.25 4.06 43.53
N LYS A 196 -11.14 3.21 44.08
CA LYS A 196 -11.09 1.74 43.92
C LYS A 196 -12.50 1.21 43.71
N TYR A 197 -12.72 0.48 42.62
CA TYR A 197 -14.04 -0.01 42.23
C TYR A 197 -14.00 -1.53 42.04
N ILE A 198 -15.05 -2.16 42.55
CA ILE A 198 -15.29 -3.60 42.45
C ILE A 198 -16.53 -3.78 41.57
N LEU A 199 -16.30 -4.13 40.30
CA LEU A 199 -17.39 -4.36 39.36
C LEU A 199 -17.93 -5.80 39.53
N LYS A 200 -19.23 -5.93 39.82
CA LYS A 200 -19.90 -7.20 40.01
C LYS A 200 -20.95 -7.41 38.92
N TRP A 201 -20.84 -8.54 38.22
CA TRP A 201 -21.85 -8.99 37.27
C TRP A 201 -22.51 -10.27 37.81
N LYS A 202 -23.84 -10.24 37.97
CA LYS A 202 -24.58 -11.37 38.58
C LYS A 202 -23.92 -11.87 39.88
N GLY A 203 -23.45 -10.93 40.71
CA GLY A 203 -22.83 -11.20 42.01
C GLY A 203 -21.34 -11.65 41.96
N ARG A 204 -20.74 -11.79 40.81
CA ARG A 204 -19.33 -12.24 40.63
C ARG A 204 -18.42 -11.08 40.21
N GLU A 205 -17.24 -11.05 40.79
CA GLU A 205 -16.15 -10.18 40.39
C GLU A 205 -15.38 -10.81 39.23
N ASN A 206 -15.09 -10.05 38.19
CA ASN A 206 -14.40 -10.56 37.01
C ASN A 206 -13.39 -9.51 36.51
N THR A 207 -12.49 -9.96 35.66
CA THR A 207 -11.46 -9.14 35.05
C THR A 207 -12.05 -8.11 34.04
N VAL A 208 -11.57 -6.88 34.07
CA VAL A 208 -11.89 -5.87 33.07
C VAL A 208 -11.10 -6.17 31.80
N ASN A 209 -11.79 -6.21 30.66
CA ASN A 209 -11.20 -6.47 29.35
C ASN A 209 -10.76 -5.18 28.66
N SER A 210 -11.61 -4.15 28.69
CA SER A 210 -11.28 -2.85 28.10
C SER A 210 -11.88 -1.70 28.89
N ILE A 211 -11.22 -0.55 28.82
CA ILE A 211 -11.67 0.73 29.30
C ILE A 211 -11.68 1.67 28.10
N TYR A 212 -12.79 2.35 27.86
CA TYR A 212 -12.99 3.21 26.69
C TYR A 212 -13.62 4.53 27.11
N GLU A 213 -13.03 5.65 26.71
CA GLU A 213 -13.62 6.97 26.83
C GLU A 213 -14.24 7.39 25.49
N ASP A 214 -15.53 7.75 25.51
CA ASP A 214 -16.23 8.25 24.33
C ASP A 214 -16.02 9.78 24.13
N LYS A 215 -16.48 10.31 23.00
CA LYS A 215 -16.39 11.75 22.67
C LYS A 215 -17.13 12.66 23.67
N LYS A 216 -18.00 12.10 24.50
CA LYS A 216 -18.70 12.84 25.59
C LYS A 216 -17.95 12.74 26.92
N GLN A 217 -16.74 12.20 26.90
CA GLN A 217 -15.93 11.96 28.10
C GLN A 217 -16.59 11.01 29.10
N THR A 218 -17.37 10.06 28.58
CA THR A 218 -17.98 9.00 29.38
C THR A 218 -17.06 7.78 29.36
N VAL A 219 -16.75 7.25 30.54
CA VAL A 219 -15.89 6.07 30.69
C VAL A 219 -16.74 4.82 30.68
N TRP A 220 -16.48 3.96 29.72
CA TRP A 220 -17.11 2.65 29.54
C TRP A 220 -16.13 1.54 29.89
N VAL A 221 -16.66 0.46 30.47
CA VAL A 221 -15.87 -0.70 30.87
C VAL A 221 -16.55 -1.97 30.44
N THR A 222 -15.79 -2.85 29.77
CA THR A 222 -16.21 -4.22 29.45
C THR A 222 -15.55 -5.21 30.40
N GLN A 223 -16.28 -6.24 30.84
CA GLN A 223 -15.81 -7.19 31.85
C GLN A 223 -15.87 -8.62 31.32
N ALA A 224 -14.82 -9.41 31.51
CA ALA A 224 -14.75 -10.83 31.18
C ALA A 224 -15.81 -11.61 32.04
N LYS A 225 -16.54 -12.54 31.40
CA LYS A 225 -17.66 -13.27 32.02
C LYS A 225 -18.66 -12.35 32.73
N GLY A 226 -18.75 -11.11 32.27
CA GLY A 226 -19.50 -10.03 32.88
C GLY A 226 -20.24 -9.22 31.84
N GLY A 227 -20.58 -7.99 32.23
CA GLY A 227 -21.37 -7.06 31.43
C GLY A 227 -20.62 -5.84 30.95
N LEU A 228 -21.42 -4.89 30.60
CA LEU A 228 -21.02 -3.54 30.19
C LEU A 228 -21.36 -2.56 31.33
N PHE A 229 -20.42 -1.68 31.63
CA PHE A 229 -20.56 -0.68 32.71
C PHE A 229 -20.22 0.71 32.20
N CYS A 230 -20.88 1.71 32.77
CA CYS A 230 -20.66 3.13 32.53
C CYS A 230 -20.33 3.84 33.84
N TYR A 231 -19.32 4.67 33.87
CA TYR A 231 -18.96 5.45 35.06
C TYR A 231 -19.87 6.68 35.21
N ASP A 232 -20.51 6.78 36.35
CA ASP A 232 -21.30 7.96 36.78
C ASP A 232 -20.40 8.87 37.63
N LYS A 233 -19.95 9.98 37.01
CA LYS A 233 -19.07 10.94 37.69
C LYS A 233 -19.71 11.61 38.91
N VAL A 234 -21.05 11.73 38.93
CA VAL A 234 -21.78 12.39 40.05
C VAL A 234 -21.84 11.49 41.28
N LYS A 235 -22.08 10.21 41.04
CA LYS A 235 -22.20 9.22 42.13
C LYS A 235 -20.88 8.57 42.49
N ASP A 236 -19.83 8.82 41.74
CA ASP A 236 -18.53 8.15 41.84
C ASP A 236 -18.65 6.62 41.83
N SER A 237 -19.46 6.08 40.92
CA SER A 237 -19.79 4.66 40.85
C SER A 237 -20.07 4.21 39.43
N PHE A 238 -20.07 2.90 39.19
CA PHE A 238 -20.36 2.32 37.90
C PHE A 238 -21.80 1.82 37.82
N ILE A 239 -22.51 2.19 36.76
CA ILE A 239 -23.85 1.71 36.40
C ILE A 239 -23.67 0.50 35.48
N SER A 240 -24.31 -0.65 35.79
CA SER A 240 -24.29 -1.82 34.94
C SER A 240 -25.45 -1.80 33.94
N TYR A 241 -25.18 -2.17 32.69
CA TYR A 241 -26.20 -2.37 31.65
C TYR A 241 -26.65 -3.83 31.59
N PRO A 242 -27.92 -4.12 31.24
CA PRO A 242 -28.49 -5.46 31.23
C PRO A 242 -28.02 -6.30 30.04
N TRP A 243 -26.75 -6.71 30.04
CA TRP A 243 -26.16 -7.51 28.98
C TRP A 243 -26.91 -8.83 28.75
N PRO A 244 -27.50 -9.03 27.54
CA PRO A 244 -28.43 -10.12 27.29
C PRO A 244 -27.79 -11.44 26.87
N TYR A 245 -26.47 -11.46 26.62
CA TYR A 245 -25.78 -12.63 26.09
C TYR A 245 -24.95 -13.36 27.15
N ASP A 246 -24.74 -14.66 26.94
CA ASP A 246 -23.85 -15.45 27.78
C ASP A 246 -22.38 -15.20 27.47
N GLU A 247 -22.09 -14.88 26.20
CA GLU A 247 -20.78 -14.49 25.74
C GLU A 247 -20.47 -13.05 26.18
N TYR A 248 -19.29 -12.86 26.75
CA TYR A 248 -18.91 -11.58 27.35
C TYR A 248 -18.34 -10.56 26.36
N PRO A 249 -18.52 -9.26 26.63
CA PRO A 249 -17.95 -8.19 25.83
C PRO A 249 -16.43 -8.11 26.02
N THR A 250 -15.70 -7.92 24.92
CA THR A 250 -14.22 -7.83 24.93
C THR A 250 -13.70 -6.41 24.73
N SER A 251 -14.27 -5.66 23.80
CA SER A 251 -13.87 -4.28 23.48
C SER A 251 -15.06 -3.52 22.92
N MET A 252 -14.98 -2.19 22.89
CA MET A 252 -16.01 -1.35 22.30
C MET A 252 -15.43 -0.10 21.66
N THR A 253 -16.19 0.50 20.75
CA THR A 253 -15.93 1.80 20.11
C THR A 253 -17.24 2.50 19.82
N GLU A 254 -17.28 3.83 19.84
CA GLU A 254 -18.44 4.57 19.36
C GLU A 254 -18.47 4.61 17.83
N ASP A 255 -19.66 4.72 17.24
CA ASP A 255 -19.84 4.97 15.83
C ASP A 255 -19.61 6.46 15.53
N HIS A 256 -18.83 6.76 14.47
CA HIS A 256 -18.53 8.16 14.11
C HIS A 256 -19.75 8.93 13.59
N ASN A 257 -20.75 8.26 13.04
CA ASN A 257 -21.88 8.88 12.31
C ASN A 257 -23.23 8.67 12.98
N THR A 258 -23.34 7.74 13.92
CA THR A 258 -24.59 7.39 14.58
C THR A 258 -24.44 7.45 16.11
N PRO A 259 -25.51 7.46 16.89
CA PRO A 259 -25.42 7.49 18.36
C PRO A 259 -25.10 6.12 18.98
N TYR A 260 -24.79 5.12 18.17
CA TYR A 260 -24.56 3.75 18.62
C TYR A 260 -23.11 3.50 19.01
N TYR A 261 -22.91 2.41 19.72
CA TYR A 261 -21.61 1.81 20.02
C TYR A 261 -21.54 0.42 19.42
N TRP A 262 -20.34 0.01 19.02
CA TRP A 262 -20.05 -1.32 18.54
C TRP A 262 -19.25 -2.07 19.58
N VAL A 263 -19.75 -3.23 19.99
CA VAL A 263 -19.17 -4.05 21.06
C VAL A 263 -18.80 -5.42 20.50
N THR A 264 -17.54 -5.82 20.61
CA THR A 264 -17.08 -7.17 20.27
C THR A 264 -17.32 -8.14 21.42
N THR A 265 -17.49 -9.41 21.08
CA THR A 265 -17.76 -10.46 22.07
C THR A 265 -16.83 -11.65 21.91
N TRP A 266 -16.69 -12.41 22.98
CA TRP A 266 -15.96 -13.67 22.98
C TRP A 266 -16.88 -14.83 22.58
N GLY A 267 -17.21 -14.95 21.30
CA GLY A 267 -17.95 -16.09 20.79
C GLY A 267 -19.31 -15.81 20.14
N LYS A 268 -19.84 -14.57 20.23
CA LYS A 268 -21.16 -14.21 19.66
C LYS A 268 -21.08 -13.39 18.39
N GLY A 269 -20.04 -12.58 18.23
CA GLY A 269 -19.91 -11.64 17.14
C GLY A 269 -19.86 -10.19 17.61
N ILE A 270 -20.38 -9.28 16.79
CA ILE A 270 -20.43 -7.83 17.08
C ILE A 270 -21.84 -7.46 17.51
N VAL A 271 -21.95 -6.66 18.54
CA VAL A 271 -23.22 -6.17 19.07
C VAL A 271 -23.30 -4.66 18.88
N ARG A 272 -24.37 -4.18 18.25
CA ARG A 272 -24.73 -2.77 18.24
C ARG A 272 -25.38 -2.44 19.59
N PHE A 273 -24.91 -1.41 20.26
CA PHE A 273 -25.40 -0.99 21.57
C PHE A 273 -25.94 0.45 21.51
N ASP A 274 -27.18 0.64 21.95
CA ASP A 274 -27.82 1.94 22.10
C ASP A 274 -28.08 2.23 23.60
N PRO A 275 -27.28 3.06 24.26
CA PRO A 275 -27.43 3.34 25.68
C PRO A 275 -28.70 4.13 26.04
N LYS A 276 -29.39 4.72 25.05
CA LYS A 276 -30.61 5.51 25.25
C LYS A 276 -31.89 4.69 25.18
N ALA A 277 -31.82 3.48 24.63
CA ALA A 277 -32.97 2.61 24.52
C ALA A 277 -33.39 2.10 25.95
N GLN A 278 -34.68 2.13 26.24
CA GLN A 278 -35.21 1.65 27.54
C GLN A 278 -35.44 0.14 27.54
N ASP A 279 -35.67 -0.42 26.37
CA ASP A 279 -35.94 -1.84 26.16
C ASP A 279 -34.65 -2.57 25.79
N THR A 280 -34.34 -3.67 26.48
CA THR A 280 -33.15 -4.47 26.27
C THR A 280 -33.03 -4.99 24.84
N ASP A 281 -34.14 -5.40 24.21
CA ASP A 281 -34.14 -5.91 22.83
C ASP A 281 -33.83 -4.80 21.79
N LYS A 282 -34.17 -3.55 22.11
CA LYS A 282 -33.81 -2.37 21.28
C LYS A 282 -32.41 -1.85 21.60
N MET A 283 -31.97 -2.05 22.84
CA MET A 283 -30.66 -1.60 23.34
C MET A 283 -29.51 -2.39 22.69
N PHE A 284 -29.70 -3.70 22.49
CA PHE A 284 -28.65 -4.59 21.97
C PHE A 284 -29.09 -5.28 20.67
N GLY A 285 -28.48 -4.91 19.56
CA GLY A 285 -28.71 -5.54 18.25
C GLY A 285 -27.51 -6.40 17.83
N LEU A 286 -27.70 -7.73 17.82
CA LEU A 286 -26.66 -8.65 17.37
C LEU A 286 -26.46 -8.53 15.86
N GLN A 287 -25.21 -8.32 15.46
CA GLN A 287 -24.76 -8.42 14.07
C GLN A 287 -24.00 -9.75 13.92
N THR A 288 -24.53 -10.64 13.11
CA THR A 288 -23.92 -11.95 12.90
C THR A 288 -22.68 -11.83 12.03
N VAL A 289 -21.55 -12.21 12.58
CA VAL A 289 -20.32 -12.43 11.83
C VAL A 289 -20.41 -13.83 11.20
N ASP A 290 -20.60 -13.87 9.88
CA ASP A 290 -20.71 -15.06 9.02
C ASP A 290 -21.05 -16.42 9.68
N ASN A 291 -22.22 -16.92 9.33
CA ASN A 291 -22.68 -18.29 9.66
C ASN A 291 -21.97 -19.39 8.84
N ALA A 292 -20.94 -19.08 8.04
CA ALA A 292 -20.41 -19.98 7.02
C ALA A 292 -19.30 -20.92 7.52
N SER A 293 -18.63 -20.64 8.64
CA SER A 293 -17.62 -21.55 9.18
C SER A 293 -18.08 -22.16 10.52
N SER A 294 -18.06 -23.47 10.57
CA SER A 294 -18.27 -24.26 11.81
C SER A 294 -17.13 -24.07 12.83
N ASN A 295 -16.17 -23.18 12.56
CA ASN A 295 -15.00 -22.99 13.39
C ASN A 295 -15.31 -22.02 14.54
N SER A 296 -15.21 -22.47 15.79
CA SER A 296 -15.48 -21.69 17.00
C SER A 296 -14.54 -20.50 17.18
N ASP A 297 -13.37 -20.49 16.53
CA ASP A 297 -12.33 -19.48 16.72
C ASP A 297 -12.65 -18.17 15.97
N THR A 298 -13.39 -18.21 14.87
CA THR A 298 -13.85 -17.02 14.13
C THR A 298 -14.78 -16.11 14.92
N ARG A 299 -15.30 -16.59 16.06
CA ARG A 299 -16.22 -15.85 16.93
C ARG A 299 -15.54 -15.22 18.14
N LYS A 300 -14.26 -15.53 18.40
CA LYS A 300 -13.48 -14.96 19.51
C LYS A 300 -12.86 -13.64 19.08
N LEU A 301 -13.61 -12.56 19.24
CA LEU A 301 -13.21 -11.23 18.87
C LEU A 301 -12.48 -10.54 20.02
N HIS A 302 -11.36 -9.86 19.75
CA HIS A 302 -10.50 -9.31 20.78
C HIS A 302 -10.64 -7.79 20.92
N HIS A 303 -10.48 -7.05 19.83
CA HIS A 303 -10.45 -5.59 19.85
C HIS A 303 -11.16 -5.01 18.63
N ILE A 304 -11.77 -3.83 18.80
CA ILE A 304 -12.50 -3.14 17.73
C ILE A 304 -12.13 -1.66 17.71
N ILE A 305 -11.96 -1.11 16.53
CA ILE A 305 -11.86 0.33 16.26
C ILE A 305 -12.65 0.69 15.00
N GLN A 306 -13.02 1.96 14.89
CA GLN A 306 -13.47 2.54 13.61
C GLN A 306 -12.38 3.43 13.06
N ASP A 307 -11.94 3.18 11.81
CA ASP A 307 -10.92 4.02 11.19
C ASP A 307 -11.46 5.38 10.74
N SER A 308 -10.59 6.39 10.73
CA SER A 308 -10.94 7.76 10.33
C SER A 308 -10.90 7.98 8.81
N VAL A 309 -10.31 7.07 8.04
CA VAL A 309 -10.07 7.24 6.58
C VAL A 309 -11.25 6.74 5.78
N LYS A 310 -11.72 5.51 6.05
CA LYS A 310 -12.84 4.87 5.36
C LYS A 310 -14.10 4.77 6.23
N GLY A 311 -13.96 4.94 7.53
CA GLY A 311 -15.04 4.73 8.49
C GLY A 311 -15.43 3.27 8.68
N TYR A 312 -14.56 2.33 8.31
CA TYR A 312 -14.80 0.90 8.49
C TYR A 312 -14.57 0.50 9.96
N LEU A 313 -15.33 -0.47 10.43
CA LEU A 313 -15.04 -1.16 11.68
C LEU A 313 -14.02 -2.25 11.44
N TRP A 314 -12.91 -2.20 12.17
CA TRP A 314 -11.84 -3.18 12.13
C TRP A 314 -11.84 -3.99 13.41
N VAL A 315 -11.79 -5.31 13.27
CA VAL A 315 -11.93 -6.24 14.39
C VAL A 315 -10.84 -7.28 14.34
N THR A 316 -10.02 -7.34 15.39
CA THR A 316 -9.06 -8.42 15.58
C THR A 316 -9.73 -9.63 16.21
N ALA A 317 -9.36 -10.82 15.74
CA ALA A 317 -9.90 -12.07 16.22
C ALA A 317 -8.81 -13.15 16.44
N ALA A 318 -9.20 -14.26 17.01
CA ALA A 318 -8.31 -15.39 17.27
C ALA A 318 -7.80 -16.07 15.99
N ASP A 319 -8.44 -15.84 14.86
CA ASP A 319 -8.10 -16.47 13.57
C ASP A 319 -7.66 -15.48 12.50
N ASN A 320 -8.16 -14.22 12.50
CA ASN A 320 -7.86 -13.27 11.45
C ASN A 320 -8.24 -11.82 11.84
N LEU A 321 -8.03 -10.88 10.90
CA LEU A 321 -8.55 -9.53 10.93
C LEU A 321 -9.81 -9.45 10.07
N TYR A 322 -10.82 -8.77 10.59
CA TYR A 322 -12.08 -8.51 9.89
C TYR A 322 -12.31 -7.01 9.73
N ALA A 323 -12.91 -6.62 8.61
CA ALA A 323 -13.38 -5.25 8.38
C ALA A 323 -14.84 -5.25 7.95
N TYR A 324 -15.58 -4.25 8.41
CA TYR A 324 -17.00 -4.09 8.10
C TYR A 324 -17.29 -2.64 7.71
N LYS A 325 -18.05 -2.49 6.65
CA LYS A 325 -18.66 -1.21 6.29
C LYS A 325 -19.98 -1.06 7.04
N ILE A 326 -20.17 0.08 7.69
CA ILE A 326 -21.44 0.41 8.33
C ILE A 326 -22.40 0.92 7.26
N THR A 327 -23.56 0.33 7.16
CA THR A 327 -24.62 0.74 6.23
C THR A 327 -25.51 1.81 6.81
N ALA A 328 -26.35 2.46 6.01
CA ALA A 328 -27.23 3.54 6.44
C ALA A 328 -28.28 3.12 7.50
N ASP A 329 -28.64 1.84 7.52
CA ASP A 329 -29.55 1.25 8.53
C ASP A 329 -28.81 0.73 9.76
N ALA A 330 -27.51 1.05 9.91
CA ALA A 330 -26.64 0.59 10.97
C ALA A 330 -26.51 -0.94 11.06
N SER A 331 -26.50 -1.60 9.91
CA SER A 331 -26.05 -3.00 9.76
C SER A 331 -24.58 -3.05 9.27
N LEU A 332 -23.99 -4.22 9.26
CA LEU A 332 -22.58 -4.43 8.93
C LEU A 332 -22.42 -5.26 7.66
N ASP A 333 -21.82 -4.67 6.64
CA ASP A 333 -21.40 -5.36 5.42
C ASP A 333 -19.93 -5.76 5.53
N LYS A 334 -19.63 -7.05 5.43
CA LYS A 334 -18.25 -7.54 5.51
C LYS A 334 -17.43 -7.14 4.29
N VAL A 335 -16.25 -6.60 4.54
CA VAL A 335 -15.26 -6.30 3.51
C VAL A 335 -14.41 -7.54 3.25
N ASP A 336 -14.30 -7.95 1.99
CA ASP A 336 -13.46 -9.08 1.61
C ASP A 336 -11.97 -8.70 1.68
N LEU A 337 -11.25 -9.24 2.67
CA LEU A 337 -9.82 -9.06 2.87
C LEU A 337 -9.00 -10.28 2.41
N SER A 338 -9.61 -11.30 1.80
CA SER A 338 -8.94 -12.56 1.44
C SER A 338 -7.74 -12.37 0.52
N ARG A 339 -7.77 -11.34 -0.28
CA ARG A 339 -6.66 -10.96 -1.16
C ARG A 339 -5.55 -10.17 -0.46
N LEU A 340 -5.84 -9.55 0.71
CA LEU A 340 -4.91 -8.74 1.50
C LEU A 340 -4.15 -9.57 2.53
N LEU A 341 -4.81 -10.54 3.11
CA LEU A 341 -4.32 -11.26 4.25
C LEU A 341 -4.20 -12.75 3.92
N SER A 342 -3.02 -13.31 4.10
CA SER A 342 -2.84 -14.76 4.02
C SER A 342 -3.60 -15.47 5.14
N ALA A 343 -4.07 -16.68 4.86
CA ALA A 343 -4.82 -17.50 5.82
C ALA A 343 -4.01 -17.94 7.05
N ASP A 344 -2.70 -17.71 7.07
CA ASP A 344 -1.80 -18.20 8.12
C ASP A 344 -1.65 -17.26 9.33
N ARG A 345 -2.37 -16.12 9.34
CA ARG A 345 -2.32 -15.15 10.43
C ARG A 345 -3.25 -15.54 11.54
N LYS A 346 -2.71 -15.93 12.69
CA LYS A 346 -3.46 -16.40 13.86
C LYS A 346 -3.22 -15.49 15.06
N ILE A 347 -4.25 -15.35 15.90
CA ILE A 347 -4.27 -14.70 17.21
C ILE A 347 -3.79 -13.25 17.12
N LEU A 348 -4.65 -12.41 16.54
CA LEU A 348 -4.47 -10.96 16.55
C LEU A 348 -5.04 -10.38 17.85
N THR A 349 -4.29 -9.51 18.52
CA THR A 349 -4.61 -9.03 19.86
C THR A 349 -5.17 -7.62 19.88
N LYS A 350 -4.46 -6.67 19.31
CA LYS A 350 -4.82 -5.25 19.32
C LYS A 350 -4.74 -4.64 17.93
N ILE A 351 -5.48 -3.55 17.73
CA ILE A 351 -5.41 -2.71 16.55
C ILE A 351 -5.43 -1.26 16.98
N LEU A 352 -4.61 -0.44 16.33
CA LEU A 352 -4.46 0.99 16.55
C LEU A 352 -4.53 1.72 15.21
N SER A 353 -5.23 2.85 15.14
CA SER A 353 -5.10 3.81 14.04
C SER A 353 -4.10 4.88 14.43
N ASP A 354 -3.03 5.05 13.65
CA ASP A 354 -2.04 6.09 13.90
C ASP A 354 -2.54 7.49 13.45
N GLN A 355 -1.78 8.54 13.79
CA GLN A 355 -2.10 9.92 13.42
C GLN A 355 -2.16 10.14 11.90
N SER A 356 -1.53 9.27 11.11
CA SER A 356 -1.55 9.29 9.65
C SER A 356 -2.70 8.46 9.05
N GLY A 357 -3.49 7.79 9.89
CA GLY A 357 -4.61 6.93 9.50
C GLY A 357 -4.21 5.50 9.11
N ASN A 358 -2.95 5.09 9.30
CA ASN A 358 -2.57 3.70 9.12
C ASN A 358 -3.05 2.83 10.28
N LEU A 359 -3.34 1.58 10.00
CA LEU A 359 -3.79 0.61 10.99
C LEU A 359 -2.67 -0.32 11.40
N TRP A 360 -2.25 -0.23 12.64
CA TRP A 360 -1.23 -1.09 13.23
C TRP A 360 -1.90 -2.26 13.94
N VAL A 361 -1.59 -3.46 13.54
CA VAL A 361 -2.19 -4.69 14.07
C VAL A 361 -1.12 -5.50 14.77
N THR A 362 -1.36 -5.86 16.02
CA THR A 362 -0.48 -6.71 16.81
C THR A 362 -1.05 -8.10 17.00
N GLY A 363 -0.18 -9.06 17.18
CA GLY A 363 -0.53 -10.45 17.43
C GLY A 363 0.69 -11.28 17.82
N TYR A 364 0.48 -12.56 18.07
CA TYR A 364 1.58 -13.48 18.29
C TYR A 364 2.30 -13.78 16.98
N TYR A 365 3.64 -13.85 17.05
CA TYR A 365 4.49 -14.05 15.88
C TYR A 365 3.99 -15.19 14.95
N PRO A 366 3.92 -15.01 13.63
CA PRO A 366 4.42 -13.86 12.82
C PRO A 366 3.32 -12.83 12.45
N SER A 367 2.35 -12.59 13.30
CA SER A 367 1.06 -11.99 12.94
C SER A 367 0.96 -10.47 13.04
N SER A 368 2.03 -9.74 13.43
CA SER A 368 1.98 -8.27 13.51
C SER A 368 2.29 -7.60 12.17
N PHE A 369 1.48 -6.59 11.78
CA PHE A 369 1.59 -5.92 10.47
C PHE A 369 0.89 -4.56 10.47
N ILE A 370 1.06 -3.80 9.38
CA ILE A 370 0.40 -2.51 9.18
C ILE A 370 -0.47 -2.57 7.93
N ILE A 371 -1.64 -1.95 7.99
CA ILE A 371 -2.46 -1.64 6.82
C ILE A 371 -2.38 -0.14 6.57
N SER A 372 -1.89 0.23 5.40
CA SER A 372 -1.91 1.61 4.92
C SER A 372 -3.00 1.76 3.86
N PHE A 373 -3.77 2.83 3.97
CA PHE A 373 -4.71 3.21 2.94
C PHE A 373 -3.95 3.92 1.82
N LEU A 374 -4.05 3.39 0.61
CA LEU A 374 -3.52 4.07 -0.55
C LEU A 374 -4.43 5.26 -0.89
N PRO A 375 -3.89 6.43 -1.17
CA PRO A 375 -4.63 7.39 -1.97
C PRO A 375 -5.05 6.67 -3.24
N ASN A 376 -6.21 6.96 -3.80
CA ASN A 376 -6.87 6.29 -4.96
C ASN A 376 -6.00 6.18 -6.24
N GLU A 377 -4.69 6.17 -6.13
CA GLU A 377 -3.71 6.50 -7.14
C GLU A 377 -2.81 5.33 -7.56
N VAL A 378 -2.81 4.20 -6.85
CA VAL A 378 -1.98 3.04 -7.24
C VAL A 378 -2.86 1.82 -7.41
N LEU A 379 -2.91 1.31 -8.63
CA LEU A 379 -3.65 0.09 -8.97
C LEU A 379 -2.67 -1.07 -9.13
N PRO A 380 -2.46 -1.92 -8.11
CA PRO A 380 -1.75 -3.15 -8.32
C PRO A 380 -2.62 -4.11 -9.13
N LEU A 381 -2.16 -4.52 -10.28
CA LEU A 381 -2.73 -5.63 -11.03
C LEU A 381 -2.11 -6.91 -10.48
N SER A 382 -2.79 -7.52 -9.51
CA SER A 382 -2.41 -8.83 -9.00
C SER A 382 -2.67 -9.87 -10.07
N MET A 383 -1.62 -10.56 -10.47
CA MET A 383 -1.69 -11.69 -11.38
C MET A 383 -1.71 -13.00 -10.57
N GLU A 384 -2.72 -13.20 -9.72
CA GLU A 384 -2.80 -14.41 -8.88
C GLU A 384 -2.77 -15.72 -9.68
N GLY A 385 -3.37 -15.74 -10.87
CA GLY A 385 -3.24 -16.89 -11.79
C GLY A 385 -1.81 -17.15 -12.27
N VAL A 386 -0.91 -16.16 -12.13
CA VAL A 386 0.49 -16.24 -12.55
C VAL A 386 1.43 -16.63 -11.41
N LYS A 387 1.01 -16.44 -10.15
CA LYS A 387 1.80 -16.81 -8.95
C LYS A 387 2.18 -18.29 -8.90
N GLN A 388 1.42 -19.16 -9.55
CA GLN A 388 1.70 -20.60 -9.57
C GLN A 388 2.76 -21.04 -10.59
N ASN A 389 3.18 -20.17 -11.52
CA ASN A 389 4.19 -20.47 -12.53
C ASN A 389 5.33 -19.45 -12.53
N LEU A 390 6.19 -19.55 -11.53
CA LEU A 390 7.63 -19.27 -11.48
C LEU A 390 8.22 -18.42 -12.63
N GLY A 391 8.64 -17.20 -12.31
CA GLY A 391 9.59 -16.45 -13.16
C GLY A 391 8.94 -15.64 -14.28
N VAL A 392 7.69 -15.28 -14.16
CA VAL A 392 7.04 -14.37 -15.10
C VAL A 392 7.59 -12.95 -14.92
N ILE A 393 8.28 -12.48 -15.93
CA ILE A 393 8.69 -11.10 -16.05
C ILE A 393 7.69 -10.44 -16.97
N ALA A 394 6.82 -9.60 -16.42
CA ALA A 394 5.80 -8.91 -17.18
C ALA A 394 6.37 -7.64 -17.82
N SER A 395 6.20 -7.49 -19.13
CA SER A 395 6.34 -6.21 -19.81
C SER A 395 4.91 -5.71 -20.09
N PRO A 396 4.41 -4.70 -19.38
CA PRO A 396 3.06 -4.21 -19.56
C PRO A 396 2.96 -3.47 -20.90
N MET A 397 1.99 -3.83 -21.69
CA MET A 397 1.57 -3.07 -22.87
C MET A 397 0.07 -3.20 -23.02
N GLN A 398 -0.65 -2.12 -23.21
CA GLN A 398 -2.09 -2.15 -23.39
C GLN A 398 -2.45 -2.59 -24.82
N PHE A 399 -3.47 -3.42 -24.92
CA PHE A 399 -3.84 -4.10 -26.13
C PHE A 399 -4.73 -3.29 -27.07
N SER A 400 -5.68 -2.52 -26.52
CA SER A 400 -6.62 -1.70 -27.29
C SER A 400 -7.29 -0.66 -26.40
N GLN A 401 -7.73 0.45 -27.00
CA GLN A 401 -8.47 1.50 -26.28
C GLN A 401 -9.85 1.06 -25.78
N GLU A 402 -10.46 0.08 -26.46
CA GLU A 402 -11.83 -0.38 -26.14
C GLU A 402 -11.86 -1.49 -25.09
N LYS A 403 -10.79 -2.28 -24.97
CA LYS A 403 -10.71 -3.39 -24.04
C LYS A 403 -9.45 -3.22 -23.18
N ASN A 404 -9.62 -3.05 -21.88
CA ASN A 404 -8.54 -2.92 -20.90
C ASN A 404 -7.77 -4.25 -20.75
N TYR A 405 -7.22 -4.80 -21.83
CA TYR A 405 -6.33 -5.95 -21.79
C TYR A 405 -4.89 -5.49 -21.77
N TYR A 406 -4.05 -6.23 -21.05
CA TYR A 406 -2.61 -6.04 -21.06
C TYR A 406 -1.93 -7.20 -21.77
N TRP A 407 -1.01 -6.88 -22.66
CA TRP A 407 -0.09 -7.86 -23.19
C TRP A 407 0.98 -8.17 -22.15
N ILE A 408 1.27 -9.44 -21.97
CA ILE A 408 2.31 -9.88 -21.04
C ILE A 408 3.24 -10.81 -21.80
N ARG A 409 4.49 -10.41 -21.84
CA ARG A 409 5.55 -11.27 -22.34
C ARG A 409 6.11 -12.09 -21.19
N GLN A 410 6.17 -13.38 -21.38
CA GLN A 410 6.89 -14.28 -20.50
C GLN A 410 8.11 -14.83 -21.24
N LYS A 411 9.32 -14.50 -20.76
CA LYS A 411 10.57 -14.97 -21.36
C LYS A 411 10.57 -16.52 -21.41
N LYS A 412 10.79 -17.09 -22.60
CA LYS A 412 10.77 -18.53 -22.90
C LYS A 412 9.40 -19.23 -22.92
N LEU A 413 8.31 -18.57 -22.65
CA LEU A 413 6.98 -19.20 -22.58
C LEU A 413 5.97 -18.64 -23.57
N GLY A 414 6.15 -17.40 -24.04
CA GLY A 414 5.30 -16.83 -25.08
C GLY A 414 4.61 -15.50 -24.72
N LEU A 415 3.54 -15.21 -25.44
CA LEU A 415 2.73 -14.02 -25.33
C LEU A 415 1.39 -14.36 -24.72
N TYR A 416 0.98 -13.58 -23.73
CA TYR A 416 -0.28 -13.74 -23.01
C TYR A 416 -1.08 -12.44 -23.08
N ALA A 417 -2.40 -12.55 -23.08
CA ALA A 417 -3.32 -11.45 -22.84
C ALA A 417 -3.90 -11.58 -21.43
N TYR A 418 -3.81 -10.53 -20.65
CA TYR A 418 -4.37 -10.44 -19.31
C TYR A 418 -5.59 -9.54 -19.31
N ASP A 419 -6.71 -10.06 -18.83
CA ASP A 419 -7.97 -9.34 -18.62
C ASP A 419 -8.07 -8.95 -17.13
N PRO A 420 -7.83 -7.68 -16.77
CA PRO A 420 -7.89 -7.24 -15.37
C PRO A 420 -9.31 -7.24 -14.80
N GLN A 421 -10.35 -7.21 -15.64
CA GLN A 421 -11.74 -7.24 -15.15
C GLN A 421 -12.16 -8.63 -14.69
N ARG A 422 -11.58 -9.67 -15.30
CA ARG A 422 -11.89 -11.07 -15.00
C ARG A 422 -10.76 -11.75 -14.21
N ASP A 423 -9.66 -11.04 -13.97
CA ASP A 423 -8.42 -11.59 -13.40
C ASP A 423 -7.99 -12.88 -14.10
N ARG A 424 -8.03 -12.85 -15.43
CA ARG A 424 -7.78 -14.04 -16.26
C ARG A 424 -6.68 -13.79 -17.27
N MET A 425 -5.72 -14.70 -17.29
CA MET A 425 -4.69 -14.72 -18.30
C MET A 425 -5.01 -15.77 -19.37
N SER A 426 -4.87 -15.40 -20.64
CA SER A 426 -5.06 -16.26 -21.79
C SER A 426 -3.77 -16.38 -22.58
N VAL A 427 -3.37 -17.58 -22.94
CA VAL A 427 -2.23 -17.78 -23.84
C VAL A 427 -2.65 -17.32 -25.23
N VAL A 428 -1.93 -16.34 -25.76
CA VAL A 428 -2.14 -15.85 -27.13
C VAL A 428 -1.24 -16.58 -28.10
N LYS A 429 0.02 -16.76 -27.71
CA LYS A 429 0.99 -17.47 -28.53
C LYS A 429 2.05 -18.16 -27.68
N ASN A 430 2.27 -19.43 -27.96
CA ASN A 430 3.27 -20.27 -27.33
C ASN A 430 4.48 -20.39 -28.28
N ASP A 431 5.32 -19.34 -28.31
CA ASP A 431 6.47 -19.33 -29.23
C ASP A 431 7.72 -18.92 -28.43
N ARG A 432 8.68 -19.82 -28.35
CA ARG A 432 9.94 -19.64 -27.62
C ARG A 432 10.94 -18.74 -28.33
N GLU A 433 10.73 -18.48 -29.62
CA GLU A 433 11.64 -17.74 -30.50
C GLU A 433 11.31 -16.24 -30.58
N LEU A 434 10.23 -15.78 -29.96
CA LEU A 434 9.82 -14.38 -29.94
C LEU A 434 10.82 -13.54 -29.15
N SER A 435 11.58 -12.70 -29.84
CA SER A 435 12.68 -11.98 -29.21
C SER A 435 12.34 -10.57 -28.75
N PHE A 436 11.50 -9.80 -29.47
CA PHE A 436 11.19 -8.41 -29.14
C PHE A 436 9.75 -8.04 -29.48
N PHE A 437 9.17 -7.10 -28.69
CA PHE A 437 7.83 -6.55 -28.90
C PHE A 437 7.88 -5.05 -28.85
N PHE A 438 7.11 -4.43 -29.73
CA PHE A 438 6.98 -2.97 -29.79
C PHE A 438 5.52 -2.61 -30.08
N GLU A 439 5.01 -1.61 -29.38
CA GLU A 439 3.68 -1.07 -29.63
C GLU A 439 3.66 -0.32 -30.96
N ARG A 440 2.56 -0.43 -31.70
CA ARG A 440 2.31 0.42 -32.86
C ARG A 440 1.50 1.64 -32.44
N PRO A 441 2.10 2.82 -32.42
CA PRO A 441 1.46 4.01 -31.88
C PRO A 441 0.36 4.59 -32.76
N SER A 442 0.42 4.38 -34.07
CA SER A 442 -0.49 5.04 -35.03
C SER A 442 -1.92 4.56 -34.99
N ASP A 443 -2.17 3.26 -34.80
CA ASP A 443 -3.52 2.71 -34.67
C ASP A 443 -3.82 2.03 -33.33
N ARG A 444 -2.81 1.93 -32.45
CA ARG A 444 -2.86 1.28 -31.13
C ARG A 444 -3.49 -0.10 -31.09
N GLU A 445 -3.64 -0.75 -32.25
CA GLU A 445 -4.26 -2.05 -32.43
C GLU A 445 -3.27 -3.09 -32.93
N GLY A 446 -2.29 -3.46 -32.16
CA GLY A 446 -1.38 -4.51 -32.51
C GLY A 446 0.02 -4.29 -31.99
N LEU A 447 0.86 -5.27 -32.22
CA LEU A 447 2.25 -5.26 -31.77
C LEU A 447 3.16 -5.65 -32.93
N TYR A 448 4.23 -4.92 -33.11
CA TYR A 448 5.34 -5.38 -33.92
C TYR A 448 6.16 -6.41 -33.16
N MET A 449 6.50 -7.47 -33.84
CA MET A 449 7.38 -8.52 -33.36
C MET A 449 8.51 -8.78 -34.34
N VAL A 450 9.59 -9.32 -33.81
CA VAL A 450 10.68 -9.83 -34.64
C VAL A 450 10.72 -11.34 -34.52
N ARG A 451 10.62 -12.01 -35.67
CA ARG A 451 10.86 -13.45 -35.83
C ARG A 451 11.95 -13.65 -36.87
N ASP A 452 13.03 -14.31 -36.47
CA ASP A 452 14.21 -14.49 -37.30
C ASP A 452 14.73 -13.17 -37.90
N HIS A 453 14.48 -12.95 -39.18
CA HIS A 453 14.91 -11.80 -39.95
C HIS A 453 13.74 -10.93 -40.43
N SER A 454 12.54 -11.18 -39.91
CA SER A 454 11.33 -10.49 -40.34
C SER A 454 10.66 -9.73 -39.23
N VAL A 455 10.13 -8.56 -39.58
CA VAL A 455 9.21 -7.81 -38.73
C VAL A 455 7.79 -8.28 -39.02
N ILE A 456 7.08 -8.68 -37.99
CA ILE A 456 5.73 -9.19 -38.04
C ILE A 456 4.81 -8.28 -37.22
N LEU A 457 3.65 -7.97 -37.77
CA LEU A 457 2.56 -7.30 -37.06
C LEU A 457 1.56 -8.33 -36.56
N ILE A 458 1.35 -8.34 -35.27
CA ILE A 458 0.33 -9.17 -34.62
C ILE A 458 -0.87 -8.31 -34.24
N ARG A 459 -2.04 -8.74 -34.62
CA ARG A 459 -3.33 -8.17 -34.22
C ARG A 459 -4.20 -9.24 -33.58
N TYR A 460 -4.94 -8.88 -32.54
CA TYR A 460 -5.85 -9.79 -31.86
C TYR A 460 -7.27 -9.22 -31.97
N LYS A 461 -8.08 -9.81 -32.81
CA LYS A 461 -9.47 -9.43 -33.04
C LYS A 461 -10.37 -10.65 -32.82
N GLU A 462 -11.54 -10.48 -32.20
CA GLU A 462 -12.54 -11.52 -32.01
C GLU A 462 -12.03 -12.83 -31.42
N ASN A 463 -11.14 -12.73 -30.42
CA ASN A 463 -10.46 -13.90 -29.81
C ASN A 463 -9.56 -14.70 -30.76
N ARG A 464 -9.14 -14.13 -31.89
CA ARG A 464 -8.20 -14.73 -32.83
C ARG A 464 -6.99 -13.87 -33.07
N LEU A 465 -5.87 -14.52 -33.26
CA LEU A 465 -4.61 -13.90 -33.59
C LEU A 465 -4.43 -13.82 -35.10
N PHE A 466 -4.15 -12.64 -35.60
CA PHE A 466 -3.81 -12.40 -37.00
C PHE A 466 -2.36 -11.96 -37.06
N GLU A 467 -1.58 -12.64 -37.87
CA GLU A 467 -0.17 -12.32 -38.13
C GLU A 467 0.00 -11.87 -39.58
N SER A 468 0.72 -10.80 -39.80
CA SER A 468 1.18 -10.38 -41.12
C SER A 468 2.65 -10.02 -41.11
N ILE A 469 3.39 -10.46 -42.11
CA ILE A 469 4.77 -10.03 -42.30
C ILE A 469 4.72 -8.59 -42.80
N VAL A 470 5.45 -7.69 -42.15
CA VAL A 470 5.59 -6.30 -42.53
C VAL A 470 6.74 -6.16 -43.51
N CYS A 471 7.92 -6.62 -43.13
CA CYS A 471 9.09 -6.62 -44.01
C CYS A 471 10.09 -7.72 -43.59
N ALA A 472 10.89 -8.16 -44.54
CA ALA A 472 12.06 -9.00 -44.30
C ALA A 472 13.34 -8.16 -44.36
N ILE A 473 14.25 -8.36 -43.42
CA ILE A 473 15.47 -7.58 -43.28
C ILE A 473 16.64 -8.40 -43.85
N PRO A 474 17.43 -7.87 -44.81
CA PRO A 474 18.57 -8.57 -45.40
C PRO A 474 19.78 -8.51 -44.46
N ILE A 475 19.74 -9.27 -43.37
CA ILE A 475 20.81 -9.31 -42.37
C ILE A 475 21.84 -10.38 -42.68
N LYS A 476 23.10 -10.13 -42.28
CA LYS A 476 24.21 -11.08 -42.47
C LYS A 476 24.20 -12.16 -41.39
N GLN A 477 24.96 -13.23 -41.66
CA GLN A 477 25.11 -14.30 -40.67
C GLN A 477 25.68 -13.76 -39.35
N GLY A 478 24.96 -14.02 -38.22
CA GLY A 478 25.32 -13.53 -36.89
C GLY A 478 24.79 -12.13 -36.56
N GLU A 479 24.21 -11.41 -37.51
CA GLU A 479 23.52 -10.15 -37.25
C GLU A 479 22.15 -10.38 -36.67
N ARG A 480 21.70 -9.48 -35.80
CA ARG A 480 20.39 -9.55 -35.12
C ARG A 480 19.70 -8.20 -35.11
N ILE A 481 18.39 -8.18 -35.25
CA ILE A 481 17.58 -7.01 -34.99
C ILE A 481 17.58 -6.74 -33.49
N ARG A 482 17.88 -5.50 -33.07
CA ARG A 482 18.05 -5.11 -31.68
C ARG A 482 17.06 -4.04 -31.23
N ALA A 483 16.69 -3.12 -32.12
CA ALA A 483 15.77 -2.04 -31.86
C ALA A 483 14.78 -1.86 -33.00
N LEU A 484 13.58 -1.46 -32.69
CA LEU A 484 12.51 -1.16 -33.63
C LEU A 484 11.75 0.07 -33.15
N HIS A 485 11.40 0.97 -34.05
CA HIS A 485 10.67 2.19 -33.71
C HIS A 485 9.80 2.66 -34.87
N ASP A 486 8.52 2.93 -34.60
CA ASP A 486 7.59 3.58 -35.54
C ASP A 486 7.66 5.09 -35.30
N ASP A 487 8.05 5.88 -36.34
CA ASP A 487 8.29 7.32 -36.22
C ASP A 487 7.01 8.17 -36.26
N HIS A 488 5.86 7.57 -36.35
CA HIS A 488 4.55 8.22 -36.52
C HIS A 488 4.38 9.00 -37.83
N HIS A 489 5.38 8.96 -38.70
CA HIS A 489 5.39 9.61 -40.03
C HIS A 489 5.38 8.59 -41.16
N GLY A 490 4.94 7.36 -40.86
CA GLY A 490 4.81 6.29 -41.85
C GLY A 490 6.09 5.49 -42.09
N ASN A 491 7.11 5.63 -41.26
CA ASN A 491 8.31 4.82 -41.38
C ASN A 491 8.54 3.96 -40.12
N LEU A 492 9.02 2.76 -40.34
CA LEU A 492 9.51 1.85 -39.34
C LEU A 492 11.03 1.83 -39.36
N TRP A 493 11.66 2.23 -38.27
CA TRP A 493 13.10 2.24 -38.09
C TRP A 493 13.58 0.96 -37.42
N ILE A 494 14.57 0.32 -38.03
CA ILE A 494 15.01 -1.03 -37.62
C ILE A 494 16.52 -0.96 -37.39
N GLY A 495 16.90 -1.08 -36.11
CA GLY A 495 18.31 -1.12 -35.69
C GLY A 495 18.79 -2.56 -35.53
N THR A 496 19.91 -2.87 -36.11
CA THR A 496 20.55 -4.18 -36.02
C THR A 496 21.91 -4.10 -35.31
N THR A 497 22.63 -5.21 -35.33
CA THR A 497 24.00 -5.26 -34.84
C THR A 497 24.92 -4.34 -35.65
N TYR A 498 24.69 -4.16 -36.96
CA TYR A 498 25.62 -3.44 -37.87
C TYR A 498 24.96 -2.35 -38.73
N HIS A 499 23.63 -2.37 -38.87
CA HIS A 499 22.92 -1.48 -39.79
C HIS A 499 21.75 -0.77 -39.09
N LEU A 500 21.41 0.39 -39.64
CA LEU A 500 20.13 1.07 -39.41
C LEU A 500 19.35 1.08 -40.71
N PHE A 501 18.17 0.49 -40.70
CA PHE A 501 17.25 0.47 -41.82
C PHE A 501 16.04 1.37 -41.55
N ARG A 502 15.47 1.91 -42.62
CA ARG A 502 14.18 2.60 -42.66
C ARG A 502 13.27 1.85 -43.62
N TYR A 503 12.13 1.41 -43.16
CA TYR A 503 11.08 0.82 -43.98
C TYR A 503 9.90 1.80 -44.08
N SER A 504 9.58 2.26 -45.29
CA SER A 504 8.42 3.09 -45.58
C SER A 504 7.18 2.19 -45.63
N LEU A 505 6.21 2.45 -44.76
CA LEU A 505 4.94 1.68 -44.69
C LEU A 505 4.03 2.01 -45.89
N GLU A 506 4.19 3.17 -46.48
CA GLU A 506 3.41 3.63 -47.64
C GLU A 506 3.98 3.09 -48.97
N GLU A 507 5.29 3.20 -49.11
CA GLU A 507 5.99 2.79 -50.34
C GLU A 507 6.33 1.27 -50.39
N ASP A 508 6.10 0.54 -49.29
CA ASP A 508 6.55 -0.86 -49.15
C ASP A 508 8.03 -1.06 -49.46
N ARG A 509 8.88 -0.12 -48.99
CA ARG A 509 10.28 -0.05 -49.39
C ARG A 509 11.23 0.00 -48.20
N LEU A 510 12.20 -0.90 -48.19
CA LEU A 510 13.28 -0.93 -47.22
C LEU A 510 14.51 -0.20 -47.76
N THR A 511 15.09 0.74 -47.00
CA THR A 511 16.32 1.45 -47.32
C THR A 511 17.35 1.31 -46.21
N THR A 512 18.60 1.12 -46.55
CA THR A 512 19.71 1.15 -45.60
C THR A 512 20.09 2.62 -45.37
N VAL A 513 20.00 3.08 -44.13
CA VAL A 513 20.35 4.47 -43.74
C VAL A 513 21.80 4.54 -43.25
N CYS A 514 22.23 3.53 -42.50
CA CYS A 514 23.61 3.43 -42.01
C CYS A 514 24.09 1.98 -42.09
N ASP A 515 25.32 1.78 -42.52
CA ASP A 515 26.00 0.48 -42.61
C ASP A 515 27.30 0.42 -41.78
N ASP A 516 27.63 1.51 -41.08
CA ASP A 516 28.83 1.70 -40.27
C ASP A 516 28.58 1.83 -38.77
N VAL A 517 27.40 1.45 -38.31
CA VAL A 517 27.00 1.48 -36.89
C VAL A 517 27.31 0.16 -36.19
N SER A 518 27.32 0.19 -34.84
CA SER A 518 27.65 -0.96 -34.05
C SER A 518 26.64 -1.08 -32.90
N PHE A 519 25.95 -2.20 -32.83
CA PHE A 519 25.02 -2.56 -31.76
C PHE A 519 24.02 -1.45 -31.40
N ILE A 520 23.02 -1.21 -32.24
CA ILE A 520 21.98 -0.22 -31.96
C ILE A 520 21.10 -0.72 -30.81
N ASN A 521 21.06 0.02 -29.69
CA ASN A 521 20.34 -0.35 -28.49
C ASN A 521 18.94 0.26 -28.42
N ALA A 522 18.77 1.49 -28.90
CA ALA A 522 17.52 2.23 -28.84
C ALA A 522 17.36 3.16 -30.02
N ILE A 523 16.13 3.38 -30.46
CA ILE A 523 15.75 4.35 -31.51
C ILE A 523 14.51 5.07 -31.00
N VAL A 524 14.43 6.38 -31.22
CA VAL A 524 13.27 7.23 -30.89
C VAL A 524 13.18 8.38 -31.87
N SER A 525 11.96 8.88 -32.13
CA SER A 525 11.71 10.06 -32.94
C SER A 525 11.07 11.20 -32.16
N SER A 526 11.33 12.42 -32.55
CA SER A 526 10.58 13.59 -32.11
C SER A 526 9.29 13.74 -32.95
N ASN A 527 8.36 14.55 -32.45
CA ASN A 527 7.14 14.90 -33.20
C ASN A 527 7.40 15.61 -34.51
N GLU A 528 8.60 16.16 -34.70
CA GLU A 528 9.05 16.84 -35.91
C GLU A 528 9.73 15.90 -36.92
N GLY A 529 9.76 14.60 -36.64
CA GLY A 529 10.38 13.60 -37.51
C GLY A 529 11.90 13.50 -37.41
N VAL A 530 12.51 14.12 -36.40
CA VAL A 530 13.93 13.91 -36.08
C VAL A 530 14.12 12.60 -35.38
N VAL A 531 15.00 11.73 -35.88
CA VAL A 531 15.26 10.41 -35.30
C VAL A 531 16.57 10.42 -34.54
N TYR A 532 16.54 9.86 -33.35
CA TYR A 532 17.72 9.65 -32.51
C TYR A 532 17.94 8.14 -32.31
N PHE A 533 19.20 7.74 -32.36
CA PHE A 533 19.55 6.35 -32.04
C PHE A 533 20.83 6.26 -31.21
N ALA A 534 20.85 5.30 -30.32
CA ALA A 534 21.95 5.02 -29.43
C ALA A 534 22.64 3.72 -29.80
N THR A 535 23.97 3.73 -29.72
CA THR A 535 24.81 2.54 -29.98
C THR A 535 25.54 2.12 -28.70
N GLU A 536 25.99 0.87 -28.66
CA GLU A 536 26.71 0.34 -27.51
C GLU A 536 28.09 1.00 -27.32
N SER A 537 28.79 1.34 -28.41
CA SER A 537 30.18 1.79 -28.35
C SER A 537 30.48 3.04 -29.19
N ARG A 538 29.60 3.45 -30.09
CA ARG A 538 29.80 4.60 -30.99
C ARG A 538 28.88 5.78 -30.67
N GLY A 539 28.41 5.86 -29.44
CA GLY A 539 27.74 7.04 -28.93
C GLY A 539 26.30 7.22 -29.42
N LEU A 540 25.85 8.46 -29.37
CA LEU A 540 24.50 8.92 -29.62
C LEU A 540 24.45 9.74 -30.95
N TRP A 541 23.43 9.46 -31.75
CA TRP A 541 23.30 10.03 -33.10
C TRP A 541 21.94 10.67 -33.32
N ARG A 542 21.90 11.67 -34.19
CA ARG A 542 20.69 12.36 -34.66
C ARG A 542 20.62 12.27 -36.19
N ILE A 543 19.44 12.01 -36.73
CA ILE A 543 19.10 12.04 -38.14
C ILE A 543 17.99 13.06 -38.33
N SER A 544 18.20 14.00 -39.28
CA SER A 544 17.22 14.99 -39.69
C SER A 544 17.24 15.09 -41.20
N GLY A 545 16.18 14.58 -41.86
CA GLY A 545 16.19 14.40 -43.31
C GLY A 545 17.34 13.49 -43.77
N GLU A 546 18.20 13.98 -44.66
CA GLU A 546 19.38 13.24 -45.15
C GLU A 546 20.64 13.46 -44.28
N SER A 547 20.60 14.41 -43.32
CA SER A 547 21.77 14.73 -42.50
C SER A 547 21.88 13.85 -41.29
N ARG A 548 23.10 13.38 -41.01
CA ARG A 548 23.45 12.59 -39.84
C ARG A 548 24.47 13.31 -38.99
N LEU A 549 24.19 13.48 -37.71
CA LEU A 549 25.06 14.15 -36.76
C LEU A 549 25.32 13.24 -35.56
N GLN A 550 26.58 13.08 -35.19
CA GLN A 550 26.95 12.45 -33.92
C GLN A 550 26.86 13.47 -32.78
N ILE A 551 25.96 13.26 -31.84
CA ILE A 551 25.74 14.16 -30.69
C ILE A 551 26.85 13.96 -29.65
N LYS A 552 27.20 12.71 -29.38
CA LYS A 552 28.17 12.37 -28.36
C LYS A 552 28.85 11.03 -28.64
N ASP A 553 30.18 11.02 -28.51
CA ASP A 553 31.00 9.81 -28.56
C ASP A 553 31.78 9.70 -27.25
N THR A 554 31.23 9.01 -26.27
CA THR A 554 31.82 8.95 -24.92
C THR A 554 32.26 7.55 -24.50
N GLY A 555 32.05 6.53 -25.29
CA GLY A 555 32.33 5.15 -24.87
C GLY A 555 31.38 4.60 -23.76
N GLU A 556 30.36 5.37 -23.42
CA GLU A 556 29.30 4.89 -22.52
C GLU A 556 28.26 4.06 -23.27
N ASN A 557 27.68 3.07 -22.58
CA ASN A 557 26.64 2.24 -23.15
C ASN A 557 25.26 2.92 -22.98
N TYR A 558 24.90 3.75 -23.97
CA TYR A 558 23.58 4.35 -24.05
C TYR A 558 22.54 3.27 -24.36
N SER A 559 21.64 3.02 -23.43
CA SER A 559 20.72 1.89 -23.50
C SER A 559 19.26 2.28 -23.70
N VAL A 560 18.89 3.49 -23.30
CA VAL A 560 17.51 3.98 -23.30
C VAL A 560 17.45 5.40 -23.81
N LEU A 561 16.47 5.67 -24.66
CA LEU A 561 16.16 6.99 -25.20
C LEU A 561 14.68 7.31 -25.02
N THR A 562 14.35 8.56 -24.73
CA THR A 562 12.99 9.10 -24.82
C THR A 562 13.02 10.58 -25.18
N VAL A 563 12.10 11.03 -26.01
CA VAL A 563 11.87 12.45 -26.27
C VAL A 563 10.75 12.93 -25.38
N ALA A 564 11.02 13.94 -24.57
CA ALA A 564 10.03 14.55 -23.70
C ALA A 564 9.13 15.53 -24.48
N PRO A 565 7.96 15.94 -23.93
CA PRO A 565 7.05 16.88 -24.59
C PRO A 565 7.67 18.25 -24.92
N ASP A 566 8.74 18.65 -24.22
CA ASP A 566 9.53 19.85 -24.46
C ASP A 566 10.56 19.68 -25.58
N ASN A 567 10.49 18.58 -26.33
CA ASN A 567 11.40 18.20 -27.43
C ASN A 567 12.84 17.87 -27.00
N ASN A 568 13.14 17.88 -25.68
CA ASN A 568 14.46 17.45 -25.21
C ASN A 568 14.58 15.92 -25.26
N LEU A 569 15.75 15.43 -25.66
CA LEU A 569 16.08 14.02 -25.65
C LEU A 569 16.68 13.66 -24.29
N TRP A 570 16.12 12.63 -23.66
CA TRP A 570 16.64 12.05 -22.44
C TRP A 570 17.26 10.69 -22.72
N VAL A 571 18.42 10.46 -22.10
CA VAL A 571 19.29 9.33 -22.39
C VAL A 571 19.67 8.62 -21.10
N GLY A 572 19.42 7.33 -21.02
CA GLY A 572 19.84 6.48 -19.91
C GLY A 572 20.95 5.51 -20.31
N THR A 573 21.83 5.19 -19.35
CA THR A 573 22.95 4.27 -19.56
C THR A 573 22.88 3.04 -18.67
N LYS A 574 23.56 1.96 -19.08
CA LYS A 574 23.73 0.76 -18.24
C LYS A 574 24.61 1.01 -17.01
N GLN A 575 25.41 2.07 -17.02
CA GLN A 575 26.24 2.50 -15.91
C GLN A 575 25.47 3.31 -14.85
N GLY A 576 24.17 3.60 -15.10
CA GLY A 576 23.31 4.35 -14.18
C GLY A 576 23.38 5.87 -14.36
N ASN A 577 23.87 6.36 -15.49
CA ASN A 577 23.86 7.78 -15.79
C ASN A 577 22.63 8.19 -16.59
N VAL A 578 22.16 9.41 -16.36
CA VAL A 578 21.08 10.06 -17.12
C VAL A 578 21.55 11.39 -17.64
N TYR A 579 21.26 11.65 -18.91
CA TYR A 579 21.61 12.88 -19.62
C TYR A 579 20.37 13.48 -20.26
N SER A 580 20.35 14.81 -20.38
CA SER A 580 19.43 15.55 -21.24
C SER A 580 20.18 16.18 -22.39
N TYR A 581 19.61 16.11 -23.59
CA TYR A 581 20.12 16.81 -24.78
C TYR A 581 19.05 17.76 -25.32
N SER A 582 19.40 19.03 -25.44
CA SER A 582 18.57 20.04 -26.07
C SER A 582 18.95 20.20 -27.52
N PRO A 583 18.06 19.88 -28.48
CA PRO A 583 18.36 20.05 -29.90
C PRO A 583 18.52 21.52 -30.32
N ASP A 584 17.89 22.46 -29.58
CA ASP A 584 17.92 23.90 -29.90
C ASP A 584 19.26 24.55 -29.54
N THR A 585 19.82 24.21 -28.38
CA THR A 585 21.09 24.76 -27.90
C THR A 585 22.27 23.84 -28.16
N ASN A 586 22.02 22.60 -28.58
CA ASN A 586 23.01 21.52 -28.74
C ASN A 586 23.75 21.18 -27.45
N ASP A 587 23.10 21.44 -26.29
CA ASP A 587 23.68 21.16 -24.98
C ASP A 587 23.40 19.70 -24.54
N PHE A 588 24.45 19.00 -24.10
CA PHE A 588 24.39 17.66 -23.55
C PHE A 588 24.80 17.70 -22.09
N ILE A 589 23.82 17.59 -21.17
CA ILE A 589 23.97 17.85 -19.73
C ILE A 589 23.75 16.58 -18.94
N SER A 590 24.65 16.29 -17.99
CA SER A 590 24.42 15.20 -17.02
C SER A 590 23.35 15.58 -15.99
N ARG A 591 22.36 14.72 -15.83
CA ARG A 591 21.24 14.85 -14.88
C ARG A 591 21.27 13.76 -13.81
N THR A 592 22.30 12.95 -13.76
CA THR A 592 22.41 11.78 -12.86
C THR A 592 22.20 12.17 -11.40
N LYS A 593 22.85 13.26 -10.96
CA LYS A 593 22.70 13.78 -9.58
C LYS A 593 21.33 14.41 -9.36
N ASP A 594 20.82 15.16 -10.33
CA ASP A 594 19.52 15.81 -10.25
C ASP A 594 18.38 14.78 -10.13
N CYS A 595 18.55 13.62 -10.77
CA CYS A 595 17.61 12.49 -10.67
C CYS A 595 17.81 11.61 -9.43
N GLY A 596 18.77 11.90 -8.56
CA GLY A 596 19.04 11.14 -7.34
C GLY A 596 19.53 9.71 -7.59
N LEU A 597 20.17 9.47 -8.74
CA LEU A 597 20.70 8.16 -9.12
C LEU A 597 22.00 7.85 -8.40
N THR A 598 22.16 6.59 -8.03
CA THR A 598 23.30 6.08 -7.25
C THR A 598 24.10 4.99 -7.98
N GLY A 599 24.03 4.95 -9.32
CA GLY A 599 24.78 3.99 -10.14
C GLY A 599 23.99 2.73 -10.53
N ASP A 600 22.71 2.64 -10.21
CA ASP A 600 21.85 1.53 -10.67
C ASP A 600 21.57 1.65 -12.17
N ALA A 601 21.74 0.57 -12.93
CA ALA A 601 21.52 0.56 -14.38
C ALA A 601 20.12 1.12 -14.73
N VAL A 602 20.07 2.07 -15.68
CA VAL A 602 18.80 2.61 -16.18
C VAL A 602 18.23 1.62 -17.20
N LEU A 603 17.02 1.12 -16.91
CA LEU A 603 16.33 0.11 -17.71
C LEU A 603 15.34 0.74 -18.70
N ASP A 604 14.65 1.81 -18.29
CA ASP A 604 13.67 2.50 -19.14
C ASP A 604 13.48 3.96 -18.68
N ILE A 605 13.12 4.84 -19.60
CA ILE A 605 12.72 6.22 -19.33
C ILE A 605 11.48 6.51 -20.18
N LYS A 606 10.42 7.07 -19.58
CA LYS A 606 9.22 7.55 -20.28
C LYS A 606 8.80 8.89 -19.74
N SER A 607 8.24 9.74 -20.58
CA SER A 607 7.58 10.98 -20.15
C SER A 607 6.08 10.76 -19.96
N ASP A 608 5.50 11.30 -18.88
CA ASP A 608 4.06 11.40 -18.73
C ASP A 608 3.47 12.60 -19.51
N ASP A 609 2.15 12.83 -19.38
CA ASP A 609 1.47 13.90 -20.10
C ASP A 609 1.78 15.30 -19.52
N ASP A 610 2.24 15.37 -18.28
CA ASP A 610 2.63 16.62 -17.61
C ASP A 610 4.13 16.96 -17.86
N GLY A 611 4.85 16.15 -18.62
CA GLY A 611 6.27 16.33 -18.91
C GLY A 611 7.21 15.83 -17.82
N ASN A 612 6.71 15.15 -16.79
CA ASN A 612 7.56 14.50 -15.81
C ASN A 612 8.21 13.26 -16.41
N LEU A 613 9.41 12.93 -15.95
CA LEU A 613 10.17 11.79 -16.45
C LEU A 613 10.14 10.65 -15.45
N TRP A 614 9.57 9.56 -15.85
CA TRP A 614 9.59 8.29 -15.13
C TRP A 614 10.86 7.54 -15.51
N ILE A 615 11.69 7.27 -14.53
CA ILE A 615 12.99 6.61 -14.70
C ILE A 615 12.93 5.28 -13.95
N LEU A 616 13.08 4.20 -14.70
CA LEU A 616 13.16 2.85 -14.17
C LEU A 616 14.62 2.43 -14.09
N THR A 617 15.06 2.06 -12.90
CA THR A 617 16.38 1.43 -12.71
C THR A 617 16.21 -0.05 -12.33
N SER A 618 17.32 -0.76 -12.21
CA SER A 618 17.29 -2.15 -11.74
C SER A 618 16.74 -2.32 -10.31
N GLN A 619 16.67 -1.24 -9.52
CA GLN A 619 16.27 -1.26 -8.12
C GLN A 619 15.05 -0.40 -7.80
N ARG A 620 14.73 0.62 -8.63
CA ARG A 620 13.80 1.71 -8.25
C ARG A 620 13.01 2.25 -9.44
N VAL A 621 11.87 2.84 -9.09
CA VAL A 621 11.10 3.70 -9.99
C VAL A 621 11.13 5.12 -9.44
N MET A 622 11.50 6.08 -10.24
CA MET A 622 11.57 7.48 -9.86
C MET A 622 10.83 8.36 -10.85
N VAL A 623 10.29 9.46 -10.37
CA VAL A 623 9.69 10.52 -11.18
C VAL A 623 10.51 11.79 -10.99
N TYR A 624 11.12 12.29 -12.05
CA TYR A 624 11.83 13.56 -12.07
C TYR A 624 10.94 14.65 -12.66
N HIS A 625 10.87 15.78 -11.97
CA HIS A 625 10.10 16.97 -12.36
C HIS A 625 11.03 18.04 -12.93
N PRO A 626 11.13 18.18 -14.25
CA PRO A 626 12.09 19.11 -14.86
C PRO A 626 11.89 20.57 -14.44
N GLY A 627 10.64 20.99 -14.24
CA GLY A 627 10.31 22.37 -13.87
C GLY A 627 10.77 22.80 -12.47
N THR A 628 10.84 21.85 -11.53
CA THR A 628 11.24 22.10 -10.14
C THR A 628 12.59 21.51 -9.78
N HIS A 629 13.17 20.69 -10.65
CA HIS A 629 14.38 19.90 -10.41
C HIS A 629 14.29 18.97 -9.19
N ILE A 630 13.07 18.54 -8.84
CA ILE A 630 12.80 17.62 -7.76
C ILE A 630 12.54 16.21 -8.33
N PHE A 631 12.98 15.19 -7.62
CA PHE A 631 12.59 13.82 -7.93
C PHE A 631 11.82 13.18 -6.77
N THR A 632 10.90 12.29 -7.13
CA THR A 632 10.09 11.51 -6.19
C THR A 632 10.37 10.03 -6.42
N MET A 633 10.68 9.29 -5.36
CA MET A 633 10.76 7.83 -5.42
C MET A 633 9.36 7.23 -5.35
N MET A 634 9.05 6.36 -6.32
CA MET A 634 7.81 5.59 -6.32
C MET A 634 8.09 4.21 -5.71
N SER A 635 7.31 3.84 -4.70
CA SER A 635 7.48 2.53 -4.10
C SER A 635 6.69 1.47 -4.86
N CYS A 636 7.39 0.52 -5.44
CA CYS A 636 6.79 -0.67 -6.05
C CYS A 636 6.81 -1.86 -5.08
N THR A 637 7.59 -1.78 -4.00
CA THR A 637 7.70 -2.82 -2.98
C THR A 637 6.59 -2.75 -1.93
N ASP A 638 5.93 -1.60 -1.80
CA ASP A 638 4.80 -1.38 -0.90
C ASP A 638 3.47 -1.95 -1.46
N SER A 639 3.48 -2.40 -2.71
CA SER A 639 2.34 -3.08 -3.32
C SER A 639 2.36 -4.57 -2.94
N TRP A 640 1.20 -5.23 -2.99
CA TRP A 640 1.03 -6.69 -2.87
C TRP A 640 1.99 -7.52 -3.68
N ILE A 641 2.51 -6.91 -4.74
CA ILE A 641 3.43 -7.47 -5.67
C ILE A 641 4.77 -6.96 -5.22
N ASN A 642 5.54 -7.82 -4.58
CA ASN A 642 6.96 -7.59 -4.43
C ASN A 642 7.56 -7.67 -5.84
N LEU A 643 7.58 -6.52 -6.55
CA LEU A 643 8.18 -6.46 -7.87
C LEU A 643 9.69 -6.55 -7.74
N GLU A 644 10.20 -7.66 -8.21
CA GLU A 644 11.62 -7.87 -8.40
C GLU A 644 11.93 -7.85 -9.91
N ASP A 645 13.21 -7.71 -10.26
CA ASP A 645 13.67 -7.76 -11.66
C ASP A 645 12.84 -6.85 -12.59
N PHE A 646 12.78 -5.57 -12.30
CA PHE A 646 12.11 -4.58 -13.15
C PHE A 646 12.53 -4.69 -14.62
N GLN A 647 11.58 -4.54 -15.53
CA GLN A 647 11.84 -4.74 -16.96
C GLN A 647 11.53 -3.52 -17.83
N SER A 648 10.37 -2.89 -17.65
CA SER A 648 9.93 -1.81 -18.52
C SER A 648 8.88 -0.93 -17.88
N LEU A 649 8.82 0.31 -18.37
CA LEU A 649 7.74 1.25 -18.17
C LEU A 649 6.80 1.21 -19.37
N TYR A 650 5.51 1.40 -19.09
CA TYR A 650 4.50 1.58 -20.12
C TYR A 650 3.62 2.78 -19.77
N LYS A 651 3.42 3.67 -20.75
CA LYS A 651 2.49 4.78 -20.66
C LYS A 651 1.17 4.36 -21.30
N GLY A 652 0.13 4.28 -20.51
CA GLY A 652 -1.21 3.92 -20.98
C GLY A 652 -1.95 5.09 -21.60
N PRO A 653 -3.06 4.82 -22.29
CA PRO A 653 -3.81 5.82 -23.08
C PRO A 653 -4.52 6.89 -22.24
N ARG A 654 -4.65 6.68 -20.92
CA ARG A 654 -5.23 7.64 -19.96
C ARG A 654 -4.16 8.44 -19.21
N GLY A 655 -2.91 8.37 -19.65
CA GLY A 655 -1.77 8.95 -18.95
C GLY A 655 -1.28 8.16 -17.75
N GLU A 656 -1.84 6.95 -17.50
CA GLU A 656 -1.35 6.06 -16.45
C GLU A 656 0.02 5.51 -16.81
N MET A 657 0.89 5.38 -15.80
CA MET A 657 2.21 4.76 -15.95
C MET A 657 2.20 3.37 -15.30
N SER A 658 2.63 2.36 -16.03
CA SER A 658 2.72 1.00 -15.52
C SER A 658 4.16 0.51 -15.50
N VAL A 659 4.50 -0.21 -14.45
CA VAL A 659 5.81 -0.86 -14.26
C VAL A 659 5.61 -2.35 -14.24
N GLY A 660 6.35 -3.08 -15.06
CA GLY A 660 6.36 -4.53 -15.07
C GLY A 660 7.65 -5.10 -14.51
N GLY A 661 7.54 -6.25 -13.87
CA GLY A 661 8.65 -6.97 -13.28
C GLY A 661 8.29 -8.41 -12.94
N ARG A 662 9.17 -9.08 -12.20
CA ARG A 662 8.84 -10.39 -11.62
C ARG A 662 7.79 -10.18 -10.53
N GLY A 663 6.68 -10.88 -10.60
CA GLY A 663 5.57 -10.80 -9.67
C GLY A 663 4.34 -10.08 -10.22
N GLY A 664 4.45 -9.29 -11.29
CA GLY A 664 3.29 -8.68 -11.94
C GLY A 664 3.50 -7.28 -12.52
N ILE A 665 2.45 -6.48 -12.47
CA ILE A 665 2.43 -5.10 -12.98
C ILE A 665 1.87 -4.20 -11.89
N VAL A 666 2.50 -3.05 -11.69
CA VAL A 666 1.98 -1.94 -10.86
C VAL A 666 1.65 -0.78 -11.77
N THR A 667 0.42 -0.29 -11.71
CA THR A 667 -0.02 0.86 -12.48
C THR A 667 -0.23 2.05 -11.55
N PHE A 668 0.38 3.16 -11.90
CA PHE A 668 0.23 4.46 -11.28
C PHE A 668 -0.73 5.26 -12.16
N PRO A 669 -1.90 5.69 -11.67
CA PRO A 669 -2.79 6.55 -12.44
C PRO A 669 -2.09 7.89 -12.70
N HIS A 670 -2.70 8.70 -13.57
CA HIS A 670 -2.14 9.99 -13.98
C HIS A 670 -1.63 10.79 -12.77
N TYR A 671 -0.32 11.04 -12.72
CA TYR A 671 0.33 11.75 -11.63
C TYR A 671 -0.10 13.23 -11.67
N ASN A 672 -0.87 13.65 -10.68
CA ASN A 672 -1.27 15.05 -10.55
C ASN A 672 -0.70 15.62 -9.25
N GLU A 673 0.40 16.35 -9.35
CA GLU A 673 1.11 16.96 -8.23
C GLU A 673 0.20 17.89 -7.38
N LYS A 674 -0.78 18.55 -8.02
CA LYS A 674 -1.72 19.47 -7.34
C LYS A 674 -2.72 18.76 -6.42
N LYS A 675 -2.98 17.46 -6.62
CA LYS A 675 -3.87 16.67 -5.77
C LYS A 675 -3.16 15.99 -4.62
N ARG A 676 -1.84 15.89 -4.66
CA ARG A 676 -1.04 15.26 -3.61
C ARG A 676 -0.70 16.29 -2.53
N ARG A 677 -1.63 16.59 -1.65
CA ARG A 677 -1.29 17.21 -0.36
C ARG A 677 -0.66 16.11 0.53
N ILE A 678 0.60 15.82 0.30
CA ILE A 678 1.41 15.18 1.34
C ILE A 678 1.59 16.28 2.39
N PRO A 679 1.13 16.11 3.62
CA PRO A 679 1.43 17.08 4.65
C PRO A 679 2.95 17.23 4.73
N GLU A 680 3.44 18.47 4.78
CA GLU A 680 4.86 18.73 4.92
C GLU A 680 5.36 18.00 6.18
N PRO A 681 6.39 17.15 6.06
CA PRO A 681 6.89 16.41 7.22
C PRO A 681 7.46 17.42 8.24
N VAL A 682 6.94 17.39 9.44
CA VAL A 682 7.46 18.20 10.56
C VAL A 682 8.63 17.46 11.16
N VAL A 683 9.84 18.02 11.02
CA VAL A 683 11.05 17.46 11.64
C VAL A 683 11.05 17.82 13.12
N ARG A 684 11.16 16.82 13.97
CA ARG A 684 11.30 16.99 15.43
C ARG A 684 12.64 16.43 15.90
N LEU A 685 13.27 17.13 16.84
CA LEU A 685 14.46 16.63 17.54
C LEU A 685 14.00 15.58 18.55
N THR A 686 14.54 14.36 18.44
CA THR A 686 14.14 13.22 19.29
C THR A 686 15.02 13.04 20.50
N SER A 687 16.32 13.32 20.35
CA SER A 687 17.27 13.26 21.46
C SER A 687 18.57 13.99 21.14
N ILE A 688 19.36 14.25 22.19
CA ILE A 688 20.68 14.83 22.11
C ILE A 688 21.64 13.97 22.91
N LYS A 689 22.84 13.76 22.35
CA LYS A 689 23.94 13.16 23.05
C LYS A 689 25.15 14.11 23.07
N MET A 690 25.67 14.38 24.23
CA MET A 690 26.78 15.33 24.44
C MET A 690 28.03 14.61 24.97
N ASN A 691 29.19 14.85 24.35
CA ASN A 691 30.48 14.34 24.78
C ASN A 691 30.51 12.81 25.11
N ASN A 692 29.78 12.01 24.36
CA ASN A 692 29.60 10.56 24.60
C ASN A 692 28.92 10.21 25.95
N LEU A 693 28.23 11.15 26.58
CA LEU A 693 27.39 10.90 27.73
C LEU A 693 26.07 10.19 27.30
N SER A 694 25.24 9.84 28.25
CA SER A 694 23.93 9.23 27.97
C SER A 694 23.08 10.14 27.11
N GLU A 695 22.32 9.52 26.21
CA GLU A 695 21.33 10.19 25.37
C GLU A 695 20.18 10.76 26.24
N ILE A 696 19.85 12.01 26.04
CA ILE A 696 18.78 12.73 26.75
C ILE A 696 17.65 13.02 25.77
N GLY A 697 16.41 12.76 26.15
CA GLY A 697 15.22 13.16 25.41
C GLY A 697 15.11 14.70 25.38
N VAL A 698 14.45 15.22 24.37
CA VAL A 698 14.31 16.68 24.21
C VAL A 698 12.84 17.05 24.17
N ASP A 699 12.46 17.97 25.05
CA ASP A 699 11.23 18.74 24.85
C ASP A 699 11.46 19.78 23.75
N ASN A 700 10.75 19.66 22.64
CA ASN A 700 10.90 20.54 21.48
C ASN A 700 10.51 22.01 21.74
N GLN A 701 10.01 22.34 22.92
CA GLN A 701 9.66 23.69 23.34
C GLN A 701 10.82 24.40 24.05
N GLU A 702 11.86 23.69 24.48
CA GLU A 702 12.97 24.27 25.23
C GLU A 702 14.15 24.64 24.33
N LYS A 703 14.80 25.77 24.68
CA LYS A 703 16.08 26.16 24.07
C LYS A 703 17.20 25.39 24.75
N ILE A 704 17.90 24.58 23.96
CA ILE A 704 19.06 23.83 24.42
C ILE A 704 20.22 24.82 24.62
N ARG A 705 20.78 24.88 25.82
CA ARG A 705 21.95 25.68 26.14
C ARG A 705 23.14 24.75 26.33
N LEU A 706 24.13 24.89 25.46
CA LEU A 706 25.38 24.12 25.54
C LEU A 706 26.39 24.91 26.31
N SER A 707 27.12 24.23 27.22
CA SER A 707 28.26 24.83 27.90
C SER A 707 29.50 24.84 27.02
N PRO A 708 30.51 25.73 27.27
CA PRO A 708 31.72 25.80 26.45
C PRO A 708 32.56 24.50 26.39
N HIS A 709 32.31 23.58 27.31
CA HIS A 709 33.01 22.28 27.40
C HIS A 709 32.29 21.17 26.60
N GLU A 710 31.03 21.40 26.18
CA GLU A 710 30.23 20.45 25.41
C GLU A 710 30.51 20.64 23.92
N ARG A 711 31.62 20.09 23.44
CA ARG A 711 32.14 20.32 22.09
C ARG A 711 31.61 19.33 21.07
N ASN A 712 31.24 18.12 21.46
CA ASN A 712 30.73 17.09 20.60
C ASN A 712 29.25 16.88 20.91
N VAL A 713 28.40 17.30 19.98
CA VAL A 713 26.94 17.18 20.09
C VAL A 713 26.42 16.34 18.92
N GLU A 714 25.75 15.26 19.25
CA GLU A 714 25.00 14.45 18.30
C GLU A 714 23.52 14.79 18.46
N LEU A 715 22.86 15.16 17.35
CA LEU A 715 21.44 15.48 17.30
C LEU A 715 20.70 14.36 16.58
N PHE A 716 19.70 13.80 17.23
CA PHE A 716 18.81 12.81 16.64
C PHE A 716 17.46 13.46 16.33
N PHE A 717 16.91 13.21 15.16
CA PHE A 717 15.65 13.80 14.75
C PHE A 717 14.87 12.86 13.83
N SER A 718 13.56 12.99 13.84
CA SER A 718 12.63 12.21 13.03
C SER A 718 11.49 13.06 12.51
N THR A 719 10.87 12.60 11.44
CA THR A 719 9.57 13.10 10.95
C THR A 719 8.41 12.23 11.44
N PHE A 720 8.69 11.16 12.17
CA PHE A 720 7.71 10.14 12.60
C PHE A 720 6.86 9.55 11.47
N ASP A 721 7.36 9.64 10.24
CA ASP A 721 6.79 8.88 9.12
C ASP A 721 7.37 7.47 9.11
N HIS A 722 6.85 6.64 10.00
CA HIS A 722 7.34 5.27 10.22
C HIS A 722 7.34 4.39 8.95
N LEU A 723 6.56 4.75 7.93
CA LEU A 723 6.38 3.96 6.73
C LEU A 723 7.22 4.41 5.54
N ASN A 724 7.74 5.64 5.58
CA ASN A 724 8.46 6.23 4.47
C ASN A 724 9.83 6.77 4.88
N THR A 725 10.42 6.26 5.96
CA THR A 725 11.72 6.69 6.48
C THR A 725 12.83 6.67 5.43
N ASN A 726 12.82 5.68 4.55
CA ASN A 726 13.76 5.55 3.44
C ASN A 726 13.53 6.55 2.28
N LYS A 727 12.39 7.26 2.26
CA LYS A 727 12.05 8.27 1.26
C LYS A 727 12.35 9.69 1.74
N VAL A 728 12.48 9.90 3.06
CA VAL A 728 12.77 11.20 3.66
C VAL A 728 14.26 11.51 3.48
N ARG A 729 14.56 12.74 3.03
CA ARG A 729 15.90 13.28 2.93
C ARG A 729 16.02 14.46 3.88
N TYR A 730 17.07 14.48 4.66
CA TYR A 730 17.35 15.56 5.60
C TYR A 730 18.48 16.43 5.10
N ALA A 731 18.35 17.73 5.37
CA ALA A 731 19.44 18.68 5.12
C ALA A 731 19.47 19.69 6.25
N TYR A 732 20.66 20.22 6.55
CA TYR A 732 20.83 21.26 7.55
C TYR A 732 21.62 22.45 7.00
N ARG A 733 21.49 23.60 7.65
CA ARG A 733 22.32 24.81 7.39
C ARG A 733 22.52 25.60 8.68
N TYR A 734 23.65 26.30 8.77
CA TYR A 734 23.93 27.22 9.86
C TYR A 734 23.27 28.57 9.60
N LYS A 735 22.26 28.96 10.38
CA LYS A 735 21.46 30.19 10.15
C LYS A 735 22.28 31.47 10.15
N GLN A 736 23.41 31.53 10.92
CA GLN A 736 24.22 32.73 11.08
C GLN A 736 25.33 32.90 10.01
N ARG A 737 25.64 31.87 9.23
CA ARG A 737 26.77 31.88 8.27
C ARG A 737 26.34 32.01 6.82
N ASN A 738 25.07 32.12 6.52
CA ASN A 738 24.54 32.13 5.14
C ASN A 738 25.02 30.92 4.30
N ASP A 739 25.28 29.81 4.96
CA ASP A 739 25.86 28.61 4.35
C ASP A 739 24.81 27.88 3.50
N LYS A 740 25.28 27.19 2.50
CA LYS A 740 24.47 26.31 1.65
C LYS A 740 23.88 25.15 2.48
N TRP A 741 22.74 24.64 2.05
CA TRP A 741 22.18 23.43 2.63
C TRP A 741 23.12 22.24 2.43
N VAL A 742 23.38 21.50 3.49
CA VAL A 742 24.15 20.25 3.50
C VAL A 742 23.18 19.10 3.64
N THR A 743 23.08 18.28 2.60
CA THR A 743 22.23 17.08 2.61
C THR A 743 22.93 15.96 3.38
N LEU A 744 22.21 15.35 4.30
CA LEU A 744 22.69 14.17 5.03
C LEU A 744 22.64 12.92 4.15
N PRO A 745 23.51 11.94 4.34
CA PRO A 745 23.38 10.64 3.72
C PRO A 745 22.00 10.02 4.05
N ALA A 746 21.48 9.18 3.18
CA ALA A 746 20.33 8.36 3.51
C ALA A 746 20.77 7.37 4.60
N GLY A 747 20.20 7.46 5.78
CA GLY A 747 20.57 6.62 6.91
C GLY A 747 19.38 6.15 7.62
#